data_c73a25795c3e3647f95793942308310d
#
_entry.id   c73a25795c3e3647f95793942308310d
#
_cell.length_a   1.000
_cell.length_b   1.000
_cell.length_c   1.000
_cell.angle_alpha   90.00
_cell.angle_beta   90.00
_cell.angle_gamma   90.00
#
_symmetry.space_group_name_H-M   'P 1'
#
loop_
_entity.id
_entity.type
_entity.pdbx_description
1 polymer ?
#
loop_
_entity_poly.entity_id
_entity_poly.type
_entity_poly.pdbx_seq_one_letter_code
_entity_poly.pdbx_strand_id
1 'polypeptide(L)'
;MKTPALSRRSLLKTAAAAGAAASVPTLASSATLEPAAETGHIRNFDMIEAFYREYPKKLAAVRGHLGRPLTLAEKILYTHLYHPEEMREFKRGADYVELRPDRAGTHDIGGPMAIIQFLSSGKDRIALPAAIVCDHLVMANAGAIPDLKVADKSNYETYDFLARAAKRYGFDFWPAGAGICHQVFLENYNFPGGMMLVTDSHTPTAGGLGMLAIGVGGADLVDGLMGMEWELKMPKLIGVKLTGRLQGWASPKDVILKLTGILSTKGGTNAIIEFFGEGTESLSATGKATICNMGAETGATTSIFPFDAAMERYLVSTGRQAVVDLARGVAKDLKADPEVVADPAKYYDRVVEIDLSTLEPHINGPFSPDAAMPISTVAAKAKEKGFPQKLEVALIGSCTNSSYEDITRAASVAKEMIDKGIEVKTPIMVVPGSVRIFQTLERDGLLDVFRKLNATVLATACGPCIGQWHRTTGDMTRPNSIIESFNRNFAGRNDGSTKTNAFLASPEIVMAMAAEGDITFNPLAGTLRSRTGQNVKLAEPKGEELPKQGFVKEVAGCVLPTYEKIDMAVSPTNERIQLLSPFKPWDGKDFVALPLLIKVKGKCTTDHISPGGKWLPYRGNIDRISDNLLERGINAFNGQAGKVWNTETKAYDTPAKVARYYKNHHVASVIVGDDNYGEGSSREHAAMEPRYLDVAVVLAKSLARIHESNLKKQGILALTFADPADYDKIREKDRISVLGLSEIAPNKTVVIELTHEDGSKERFEARHSYNAKQLAWWRAGRPSTGWLLRKRLSSPAPARPNWKDLRQKSPAAQRRSVPAAVVQSFPCFLDDGGFSDGSLKAL
;
A
#
# COMPACT_ATOMS: atom_id res chain seq x y z
N MET A 1 -49.56 -8.53 36.95
CA MET A 1 -49.01 -9.89 36.74
C MET A 1 -47.64 -9.70 36.09
N LYS A 2 -46.58 -10.10 36.81
CA LYS A 2 -45.17 -9.95 36.42
C LYS A 2 -44.77 -11.17 35.59
N THR A 3 -44.27 -10.96 34.38
CA THR A 3 -43.59 -11.97 33.58
C THR A 3 -42.10 -12.05 33.97
N PRO A 4 -41.51 -13.22 34.18
CA PRO A 4 -40.13 -13.34 34.61
C PRO A 4 -39.15 -13.29 33.43
N ALA A 5 -38.06 -12.57 33.64
CA ALA A 5 -36.91 -12.48 32.71
C ALA A 5 -36.15 -13.80 32.70
N LEU A 6 -35.94 -14.36 31.51
CA LEU A 6 -35.08 -15.52 31.24
C LEU A 6 -33.61 -15.13 31.27
N SER A 7 -32.85 -15.82 32.09
CA SER A 7 -31.42 -15.58 32.30
C SER A 7 -30.58 -16.14 31.14
N ARG A 8 -29.46 -15.45 30.84
CA ARG A 8 -28.45 -15.79 29.78
C ARG A 8 -27.83 -17.20 29.88
N ARG A 9 -28.18 -17.99 30.92
CA ARG A 9 -27.65 -19.34 31.16
C ARG A 9 -28.39 -20.48 30.44
N SER A 10 -29.56 -20.24 29.89
CA SER A 10 -30.39 -21.30 29.23
C SER A 10 -30.19 -21.40 27.72
N LEU A 11 -29.49 -20.46 27.09
CA LEU A 11 -29.18 -20.47 25.61
C LEU A 11 -27.89 -21.22 25.24
N LEU A 12 -27.10 -21.63 26.22
CA LEU A 12 -25.82 -22.33 26.01
C LEU A 12 -25.87 -23.86 26.14
N LYS A 13 -27.07 -24.45 26.32
CA LYS A 13 -27.21 -25.91 26.52
C LYS A 13 -27.80 -26.68 25.32
N THR A 14 -28.11 -26.06 24.22
CA THR A 14 -28.76 -26.72 23.05
C THR A 14 -27.88 -26.85 21.80
N ALA A 15 -26.57 -26.59 21.90
CA ALA A 15 -25.63 -26.70 20.77
C ALA A 15 -24.55 -27.79 20.94
N ALA A 16 -24.81 -28.79 21.74
CA ALA A 16 -23.89 -29.90 21.99
C ALA A 16 -24.59 -31.27 21.79
N ALA A 17 -24.96 -31.58 20.54
CA ALA A 17 -25.27 -32.97 20.11
C ALA A 17 -25.51 -33.01 18.60
N ALA A 18 -24.43 -33.10 17.78
CA ALA A 18 -24.43 -33.79 16.48
C ALA A 18 -22.96 -33.87 16.00
N GLY A 19 -22.19 -34.73 16.62
CA GLY A 19 -20.91 -35.19 16.07
C GLY A 19 -21.18 -36.44 15.25
N ALA A 20 -21.08 -36.34 13.93
CA ALA A 20 -20.97 -37.49 13.03
C ALA A 20 -19.56 -37.48 12.43
N ALA A 21 -18.76 -38.44 12.90
CA ALA A 21 -17.44 -38.75 12.35
C ALA A 21 -17.61 -39.35 10.94
N ALA A 22 -17.07 -38.66 9.91
CA ALA A 22 -16.84 -39.23 8.60
C ALA A 22 -15.36 -39.60 8.50
N SER A 23 -15.06 -40.89 8.45
CA SER A 23 -13.73 -41.45 8.21
C SER A 23 -13.24 -41.15 6.79
N VAL A 24 -12.08 -40.55 6.69
CA VAL A 24 -11.34 -40.35 5.44
C VAL A 24 -10.42 -41.56 5.22
N PRO A 25 -10.43 -42.20 4.06
CA PRO A 25 -9.52 -43.31 3.77
C PRO A 25 -8.11 -42.76 3.44
N THR A 26 -7.13 -43.26 4.18
CA THR A 26 -5.70 -43.11 3.91
C THR A 26 -5.33 -43.91 2.66
N LEU A 27 -4.87 -43.27 1.61
CA LEU A 27 -4.13 -43.92 0.52
C LEU A 27 -2.69 -43.37 0.50
N ALA A 28 -1.78 -44.17 1.03
CA ALA A 28 -0.38 -43.97 0.81
C ALA A 28 -0.02 -44.50 -0.60
N SER A 29 0.51 -43.64 -1.44
CA SER A 29 1.23 -44.00 -2.66
C SER A 29 2.40 -43.03 -2.82
N SER A 30 3.62 -43.58 -2.60
CA SER A 30 4.85 -42.93 -2.97
C SER A 30 5.00 -42.95 -4.49
N ALA A 31 4.69 -41.86 -5.14
CA ALA A 31 5.04 -41.62 -6.54
C ALA A 31 6.14 -40.55 -6.59
N THR A 32 7.27 -40.91 -7.15
CA THR A 32 8.36 -40.02 -7.52
C THR A 32 7.85 -38.99 -8.53
N LEU A 33 7.88 -37.73 -8.13
CA LEU A 33 7.44 -36.57 -8.95
C LEU A 33 8.49 -36.31 -10.03
N GLU A 34 8.06 -36.26 -11.28
CA GLU A 34 8.87 -35.79 -12.41
C GLU A 34 8.95 -34.26 -12.46
N PRO A 35 10.11 -33.64 -12.82
CA PRO A 35 10.33 -32.20 -12.71
C PRO A 35 9.48 -31.29 -13.62
N ALA A 36 8.86 -31.86 -14.66
CA ALA A 36 8.13 -31.06 -15.67
C ALA A 36 6.72 -30.60 -15.25
N ALA A 37 6.17 -31.10 -14.12
CA ALA A 37 4.82 -30.74 -13.64
C ALA A 37 4.80 -29.53 -12.70
N GLU A 38 5.95 -29.06 -12.20
CA GLU A 38 6.05 -28.09 -11.10
C GLU A 38 5.95 -26.60 -11.50
N THR A 39 6.08 -26.22 -12.77
CA THR A 39 6.11 -24.81 -13.19
C THR A 39 4.74 -24.26 -13.55
N GLY A 40 3.75 -25.10 -13.82
CA GLY A 40 2.42 -24.68 -14.31
C GLY A 40 1.62 -23.79 -13.35
N HIS A 41 1.96 -23.80 -12.05
CA HIS A 41 1.34 -22.97 -11.02
C HIS A 41 2.08 -21.64 -10.79
N ILE A 42 3.32 -21.46 -11.28
CA ILE A 42 4.10 -20.24 -11.15
C ILE A 42 3.56 -19.21 -12.14
N ARG A 43 3.11 -18.07 -11.61
CA ARG A 43 2.50 -17.02 -12.44
C ARG A 43 3.49 -16.41 -13.42
N ASN A 44 3.18 -16.54 -14.72
CA ASN A 44 3.97 -16.00 -15.83
C ASN A 44 5.44 -16.47 -15.80
N PHE A 45 5.67 -17.79 -15.59
CA PHE A 45 7.00 -18.36 -15.47
C PHE A 45 7.88 -18.07 -16.70
N ASP A 46 7.32 -18.20 -17.92
CA ASP A 46 8.02 -17.88 -19.18
C ASP A 46 8.64 -16.47 -19.18
N MET A 47 7.95 -15.50 -18.58
CA MET A 47 8.46 -14.12 -18.43
C MET A 47 9.63 -14.08 -17.45
N ILE A 48 9.55 -14.80 -16.32
CA ILE A 48 10.62 -14.86 -15.31
C ILE A 48 11.85 -15.56 -15.91
N GLU A 49 11.65 -16.65 -16.63
CA GLU A 49 12.73 -17.37 -17.34
C GLU A 49 13.43 -16.46 -18.36
N ALA A 50 12.63 -15.74 -19.17
CA ALA A 50 13.16 -14.78 -20.13
C ALA A 50 13.94 -13.65 -19.46
N PHE A 51 13.44 -13.16 -18.31
CA PHE A 51 14.15 -12.16 -17.50
C PHE A 51 15.54 -12.64 -17.11
N TYR A 52 15.65 -13.79 -16.44
CA TYR A 52 16.95 -14.30 -15.97
C TYR A 52 17.91 -14.68 -17.10
N ARG A 53 17.41 -15.13 -18.23
CA ARG A 53 18.23 -15.38 -19.42
C ARG A 53 18.87 -14.11 -19.99
N GLU A 54 18.14 -12.98 -19.98
CA GLU A 54 18.60 -11.70 -20.54
C GLU A 54 19.34 -10.82 -19.51
N TYR A 55 19.10 -11.02 -18.22
CA TYR A 55 19.63 -10.18 -17.14
C TYR A 55 21.17 -10.06 -17.16
N PRO A 56 21.97 -11.13 -17.30
CA PRO A 56 23.43 -11.02 -17.34
C PRO A 56 23.94 -10.19 -18.51
N LYS A 57 23.30 -10.29 -19.68
CA LYS A 57 23.68 -9.52 -20.88
C LYS A 57 23.40 -8.04 -20.69
N LYS A 58 22.21 -7.70 -20.17
CA LYS A 58 21.83 -6.32 -19.86
C LYS A 58 22.78 -5.72 -18.82
N LEU A 59 23.08 -6.46 -17.76
CA LEU A 59 23.98 -5.99 -16.72
C LEU A 59 25.43 -5.81 -17.21
N ALA A 60 25.91 -6.69 -18.09
CA ALA A 60 27.22 -6.52 -18.71
C ALA A 60 27.30 -5.24 -19.55
N ALA A 61 26.22 -4.89 -20.29
CA ALA A 61 26.13 -3.64 -21.00
C ALA A 61 26.13 -2.42 -20.04
N VAL A 62 25.39 -2.49 -18.94
CA VAL A 62 25.38 -1.45 -17.89
C VAL A 62 26.78 -1.23 -17.32
N ARG A 63 27.47 -2.31 -16.95
CA ARG A 63 28.84 -2.24 -16.42
C ARG A 63 29.84 -1.66 -17.43
N GLY A 64 29.73 -2.08 -18.70
CA GLY A 64 30.56 -1.54 -19.77
C GLY A 64 30.37 -0.03 -19.99
N HIS A 65 29.15 0.44 -19.79
CA HIS A 65 28.80 1.86 -20.02
C HIS A 65 29.19 2.74 -18.82
N LEU A 66 28.90 2.30 -17.60
CA LEU A 66 29.13 3.09 -16.38
C LEU A 66 30.56 2.98 -15.87
N GLY A 67 31.27 1.90 -16.15
CA GLY A 67 32.69 1.71 -15.82
C GLY A 67 33.01 1.73 -14.32
N ARG A 68 32.06 1.42 -13.44
CA ARG A 68 32.19 1.45 -11.99
C ARG A 68 31.37 0.37 -11.30
N PRO A 69 31.69 0.04 -10.03
CA PRO A 69 30.86 -0.82 -9.21
C PRO A 69 29.43 -0.25 -9.01
N LEU A 70 28.44 -1.15 -8.86
CA LEU A 70 27.03 -0.82 -8.81
C LEU A 70 26.38 -1.35 -7.53
N THR A 71 25.48 -0.56 -6.96
CA THR A 71 24.54 -1.02 -5.93
C THR A 71 23.52 -1.97 -6.54
N LEU A 72 22.79 -2.74 -5.74
CA LEU A 72 21.72 -3.62 -6.23
C LEU A 72 20.60 -2.81 -6.91
N ALA A 73 20.23 -1.71 -6.28
CA ALA A 73 19.20 -0.82 -6.85
C ALA A 73 19.59 -0.28 -8.23
N GLU A 74 20.84 0.12 -8.42
CA GLU A 74 21.33 0.57 -9.73
C GLU A 74 21.30 -0.55 -10.77
N LYS A 75 21.75 -1.75 -10.41
CA LYS A 75 21.70 -2.91 -11.32
C LYS A 75 20.28 -3.12 -11.85
N ILE A 76 19.27 -3.05 -10.96
CA ILE A 76 17.87 -3.25 -11.37
C ILE A 76 17.38 -2.06 -12.19
N LEU A 77 17.58 -0.82 -11.74
CA LEU A 77 17.11 0.37 -12.48
C LEU A 77 17.67 0.41 -13.91
N TYR A 78 18.99 0.24 -14.07
CA TYR A 78 19.62 0.34 -15.39
C TYR A 78 19.29 -0.84 -16.31
N THR A 79 19.06 -2.04 -15.79
CA THR A 79 18.62 -3.19 -16.60
C THR A 79 17.15 -3.11 -17.03
N HIS A 80 16.37 -2.21 -16.42
CA HIS A 80 14.96 -1.94 -16.75
C HIS A 80 14.75 -0.65 -17.54
N LEU A 81 15.81 0.00 -18.04
CA LEU A 81 15.63 1.15 -18.91
C LEU A 81 14.71 0.83 -20.10
N TYR A 82 13.77 1.71 -20.36
CA TYR A 82 12.86 1.60 -21.50
C TYR A 82 13.59 1.79 -22.82
N HIS A 83 14.57 2.73 -22.82
CA HIS A 83 15.47 3.09 -23.90
C HIS A 83 16.92 2.78 -23.51
N PRO A 84 17.37 1.49 -23.58
CA PRO A 84 18.73 1.13 -23.20
C PRO A 84 19.79 1.74 -24.10
N GLU A 85 19.45 2.16 -25.33
CA GLU A 85 20.31 2.89 -26.25
C GLU A 85 20.63 4.31 -25.78
N GLU A 86 19.83 4.90 -24.91
CA GLU A 86 20.04 6.22 -24.31
C GLU A 86 20.75 6.14 -22.94
N MET A 87 21.33 4.99 -22.64
CA MET A 87 22.00 4.75 -21.36
C MET A 87 23.16 5.74 -21.14
N ARG A 88 23.14 6.39 -20.00
CA ARG A 88 24.19 7.26 -19.50
C ARG A 88 24.17 7.23 -17.97
N GLU A 89 25.14 7.83 -17.32
CA GLU A 89 25.04 8.05 -15.90
C GLU A 89 23.98 9.13 -15.60
N PHE A 90 22.89 8.72 -14.97
CA PHE A 90 21.81 9.63 -14.57
C PHE A 90 22.11 10.24 -13.21
N LYS A 91 22.03 11.57 -13.13
CA LYS A 91 22.25 12.31 -11.87
C LYS A 91 21.10 12.07 -10.89
N ARG A 92 21.42 11.42 -9.76
CA ARG A 92 20.45 11.13 -8.70
C ARG A 92 19.83 12.41 -8.15
N GLY A 93 18.51 12.37 -7.91
CA GLY A 93 17.74 13.53 -7.44
C GLY A 93 17.51 14.64 -8.44
N ALA A 94 18.01 14.52 -9.68
CA ALA A 94 17.89 15.55 -10.74
C ALA A 94 17.29 15.01 -12.03
N ASP A 95 17.93 14.00 -12.65
CA ASP A 95 17.49 13.45 -13.92
C ASP A 95 16.23 12.59 -13.78
N TYR A 96 15.52 12.41 -14.86
CA TYR A 96 14.44 11.43 -14.98
C TYR A 96 14.89 10.24 -15.82
N VAL A 97 14.47 9.04 -15.41
CA VAL A 97 14.72 7.79 -16.13
C VAL A 97 13.39 7.20 -16.58
N GLU A 98 13.36 6.66 -17.76
CA GLU A 98 12.21 5.96 -18.34
C GLU A 98 12.42 4.46 -18.18
N LEU A 99 11.49 3.78 -17.52
CA LEU A 99 11.63 2.41 -17.08
C LEU A 99 10.53 1.53 -17.68
N ARG A 100 10.83 0.23 -17.79
CA ARG A 100 9.89 -0.81 -18.20
C ARG A 100 9.74 -1.82 -17.07
N PRO A 101 8.67 -1.74 -16.26
CA PRO A 101 8.42 -2.74 -15.22
C PRO A 101 8.06 -4.10 -15.81
N ASP A 102 8.34 -5.18 -15.07
CA ASP A 102 7.98 -6.55 -15.45
C ASP A 102 6.54 -6.88 -15.13
N ARG A 103 6.03 -6.32 -14.04
CA ARG A 103 4.70 -6.61 -13.50
C ARG A 103 3.98 -5.35 -13.02
N ALA A 104 2.67 -5.48 -12.90
CA ALA A 104 1.82 -4.46 -12.30
C ALA A 104 0.79 -5.08 -11.36
N GLY A 105 0.23 -4.24 -10.49
CA GLY A 105 -0.86 -4.64 -9.61
C GLY A 105 -1.73 -3.49 -9.18
N THR A 106 -2.94 -3.82 -8.75
CA THR A 106 -3.89 -2.86 -8.19
C THR A 106 -4.83 -3.55 -7.21
N HIS A 107 -5.63 -2.76 -6.53
CA HIS A 107 -6.58 -3.25 -5.54
C HIS A 107 -7.96 -2.58 -5.73
N ASP A 108 -8.96 -2.98 -4.95
CA ASP A 108 -10.36 -2.59 -5.13
C ASP A 108 -10.69 -1.12 -4.89
N ILE A 109 -9.79 -0.32 -4.30
CA ILE A 109 -9.98 1.14 -4.16
C ILE A 109 -9.15 1.96 -5.16
N GLY A 110 -8.03 1.45 -5.67
CA GLY A 110 -7.22 2.12 -6.71
C GLY A 110 -7.55 1.62 -8.11
N GLY A 111 -7.89 0.34 -8.22
CA GLY A 111 -8.17 -0.37 -9.46
C GLY A 111 -9.31 0.20 -10.30
N PRO A 112 -10.47 0.52 -9.73
CA PRO A 112 -11.58 1.05 -10.52
C PRO A 112 -11.17 2.27 -11.34
N MET A 113 -10.54 3.26 -10.72
CA MET A 113 -10.13 4.47 -11.42
C MET A 113 -8.99 4.25 -12.42
N ALA A 114 -8.02 3.40 -12.09
CA ALA A 114 -6.95 3.03 -13.02
C ALA A 114 -7.51 2.30 -14.26
N ILE A 115 -8.44 1.36 -14.06
CA ILE A 115 -9.10 0.65 -15.16
C ILE A 115 -9.95 1.59 -16.00
N ILE A 116 -10.71 2.50 -15.40
CA ILE A 116 -11.50 3.50 -16.13
C ILE A 116 -10.59 4.37 -17.01
N GLN A 117 -9.41 4.77 -16.50
CA GLN A 117 -8.41 5.48 -17.30
C GLN A 117 -7.84 4.59 -18.42
N PHE A 118 -7.56 3.31 -18.15
CA PHE A 118 -7.11 2.34 -19.15
C PHE A 118 -8.17 2.13 -20.25
N LEU A 119 -9.47 2.05 -19.92
CA LEU A 119 -10.56 1.97 -20.89
C LEU A 119 -10.53 3.12 -21.90
N SER A 120 -10.20 4.33 -21.42
CA SER A 120 -10.08 5.52 -22.29
C SER A 120 -8.98 5.41 -23.34
N SER A 121 -8.03 4.45 -23.19
CA SER A 121 -6.96 4.20 -24.18
C SER A 121 -7.43 3.43 -25.42
N GLY A 122 -8.56 2.73 -25.33
CA GLY A 122 -9.08 1.87 -26.39
C GLY A 122 -8.22 0.63 -26.69
N LYS A 123 -7.32 0.22 -25.76
CA LYS A 123 -6.56 -1.03 -25.89
C LYS A 123 -7.40 -2.24 -25.50
N ASP A 124 -7.25 -3.33 -26.24
CA ASP A 124 -7.97 -4.58 -26.01
C ASP A 124 -7.37 -5.44 -24.89
N ARG A 125 -6.10 -5.22 -24.53
CA ARG A 125 -5.37 -6.00 -23.51
C ARG A 125 -4.29 -5.16 -22.84
N ILE A 126 -3.98 -5.51 -21.59
CA ILE A 126 -2.82 -4.99 -20.88
C ILE A 126 -1.52 -5.50 -21.51
N ALA A 127 -0.47 -4.69 -21.43
CA ALA A 127 0.80 -4.97 -22.11
C ALA A 127 1.80 -5.78 -21.26
N LEU A 128 1.55 -5.91 -19.96
CA LEU A 128 2.41 -6.65 -19.02
C LEU A 128 1.54 -7.45 -18.03
N PRO A 129 2.05 -8.51 -17.41
CA PRO A 129 1.34 -9.27 -16.40
C PRO A 129 0.90 -8.39 -15.24
N ALA A 130 -0.38 -8.47 -14.86
CA ALA A 130 -0.92 -7.69 -13.76
C ALA A 130 -1.98 -8.46 -12.97
N ALA A 131 -2.17 -8.07 -11.71
CA ALA A 131 -3.19 -8.63 -10.83
C ALA A 131 -4.04 -7.54 -10.18
N ILE A 132 -5.30 -7.88 -9.90
CA ILE A 132 -6.24 -7.10 -9.08
C ILE A 132 -6.51 -7.90 -7.82
N VAL A 133 -6.32 -7.28 -6.63
CA VAL A 133 -6.56 -7.90 -5.33
C VAL A 133 -7.58 -7.08 -4.55
N CYS A 134 -8.71 -7.71 -4.15
CA CYS A 134 -9.78 -7.03 -3.41
C CYS A 134 -9.59 -7.18 -1.91
N ASP A 135 -8.89 -6.22 -1.29
CA ASP A 135 -8.51 -6.30 0.13
C ASP A 135 -8.85 -5.06 0.97
N HIS A 136 -9.37 -3.99 0.38
CA HIS A 136 -9.61 -2.73 1.08
C HIS A 136 -11.07 -2.46 1.44
N LEU A 137 -12.04 -3.08 0.78
CA LEU A 137 -13.46 -2.79 0.97
C LEU A 137 -14.17 -3.78 1.92
N VAL A 138 -13.42 -4.48 2.77
CA VAL A 138 -13.97 -5.37 3.80
C VAL A 138 -13.99 -4.64 5.14
N MET A 139 -15.19 -4.36 5.65
CA MET A 139 -15.40 -3.71 6.96
C MET A 139 -15.23 -4.73 8.09
N ALA A 140 -14.23 -4.53 8.94
CA ALA A 140 -14.03 -5.36 10.14
C ALA A 140 -15.08 -5.02 11.20
N ASN A 141 -15.85 -6.02 11.62
CA ASN A 141 -16.92 -5.87 12.61
C ASN A 141 -17.09 -7.12 13.46
N ALA A 142 -17.53 -8.24 12.86
CA ALA A 142 -17.95 -9.45 13.57
C ALA A 142 -17.01 -10.65 13.36
N GLY A 143 -16.00 -10.52 12.53
CA GLY A 143 -15.07 -11.58 12.18
C GLY A 143 -15.11 -11.98 10.70
N ALA A 144 -14.21 -12.88 10.28
CA ALA A 144 -13.91 -13.14 8.87
C ALA A 144 -15.14 -13.46 8.00
N ILE A 145 -15.92 -14.50 8.36
CA ILE A 145 -17.01 -14.98 7.51
C ILE A 145 -18.18 -13.98 7.39
N PRO A 146 -18.74 -13.45 8.51
CA PRO A 146 -19.82 -12.48 8.40
C PRO A 146 -19.41 -11.19 7.69
N ASP A 147 -18.19 -10.70 7.91
CA ASP A 147 -17.71 -9.45 7.33
C ASP A 147 -17.52 -9.58 5.83
N LEU A 148 -17.02 -10.72 5.32
CA LEU A 148 -16.91 -11.00 3.88
C LEU A 148 -18.29 -11.07 3.21
N LYS A 149 -19.28 -11.71 3.81
CA LYS A 149 -20.65 -11.77 3.25
C LYS A 149 -21.26 -10.37 3.10
N VAL A 150 -21.02 -9.49 4.09
CA VAL A 150 -21.46 -8.10 4.02
C VAL A 150 -20.71 -7.34 2.92
N ALA A 151 -19.38 -7.54 2.82
CA ALA A 151 -18.55 -6.88 1.81
C ALA A 151 -18.96 -7.25 0.38
N ASP A 152 -19.19 -8.54 0.10
CA ASP A 152 -19.64 -9.03 -1.22
C ASP A 152 -20.94 -8.37 -1.66
N LYS A 153 -21.92 -8.28 -0.76
CA LYS A 153 -23.20 -7.64 -1.04
C LYS A 153 -23.08 -6.13 -1.22
N SER A 154 -22.37 -5.45 -0.29
CA SER A 154 -22.33 -3.98 -0.27
C SER A 154 -21.40 -3.37 -1.33
N ASN A 155 -20.42 -4.13 -1.83
CA ASN A 155 -19.46 -3.67 -2.81
C ASN A 155 -19.59 -4.39 -4.17
N TYR A 156 -20.71 -5.07 -4.41
CA TYR A 156 -20.95 -5.85 -5.64
C TYR A 156 -20.64 -5.07 -6.91
N GLU A 157 -21.08 -3.81 -7.04
CA GLU A 157 -20.83 -3.00 -8.23
C GLU A 157 -19.35 -2.83 -8.54
N THR A 158 -18.52 -2.65 -7.50
CA THR A 158 -17.07 -2.52 -7.64
C THR A 158 -16.42 -3.86 -7.98
N TYR A 159 -16.78 -4.91 -7.26
CA TYR A 159 -16.21 -6.24 -7.47
C TYR A 159 -16.56 -6.82 -8.84
N ASP A 160 -17.82 -6.67 -9.29
CA ASP A 160 -18.27 -7.07 -10.63
C ASP A 160 -17.52 -6.31 -11.72
N PHE A 161 -17.40 -4.97 -11.59
CA PHE A 161 -16.63 -4.17 -12.56
C PHE A 161 -15.19 -4.65 -12.69
N LEU A 162 -14.51 -4.88 -11.56
CA LEU A 162 -13.12 -5.35 -11.52
C LEU A 162 -12.98 -6.77 -12.10
N ALA A 163 -13.89 -7.69 -11.75
CA ALA A 163 -13.89 -9.05 -12.25
C ALA A 163 -14.12 -9.11 -13.77
N ARG A 164 -15.06 -8.30 -14.30
CA ARG A 164 -15.29 -8.17 -15.76
C ARG A 164 -14.05 -7.61 -16.47
N ALA A 165 -13.44 -6.58 -15.90
CA ALA A 165 -12.21 -6.00 -16.44
C ALA A 165 -11.05 -7.00 -16.44
N ALA A 166 -10.89 -7.76 -15.37
CA ALA A 166 -9.86 -8.79 -15.26
C ALA A 166 -10.01 -9.85 -16.35
N LYS A 167 -11.21 -10.41 -16.51
CA LYS A 167 -11.51 -11.41 -17.56
C LYS A 167 -11.21 -10.86 -18.95
N ARG A 168 -11.64 -9.62 -19.24
CA ARG A 168 -11.51 -9.01 -20.56
C ARG A 168 -10.09 -8.62 -20.93
N TYR A 169 -9.37 -7.94 -20.02
CA TYR A 169 -8.12 -7.26 -20.34
C TYR A 169 -6.87 -8.05 -19.97
N GLY A 170 -7.00 -9.12 -19.19
CA GLY A 170 -5.90 -10.03 -18.91
C GLY A 170 -5.25 -9.88 -17.52
N PHE A 171 -6.00 -9.39 -16.52
CA PHE A 171 -5.54 -9.41 -15.14
C PHE A 171 -5.84 -10.75 -14.47
N ASP A 172 -4.96 -11.18 -13.58
CA ASP A 172 -5.33 -12.15 -12.55
C ASP A 172 -6.24 -11.45 -11.53
N PHE A 173 -7.31 -12.11 -11.10
CA PHE A 173 -8.27 -11.52 -10.16
C PHE A 173 -8.34 -12.30 -8.86
N TRP A 174 -8.09 -11.61 -7.76
CA TRP A 174 -8.17 -12.12 -6.39
C TRP A 174 -9.36 -11.46 -5.69
N PRO A 175 -10.45 -12.20 -5.46
CA PRO A 175 -11.67 -11.66 -4.83
C PRO A 175 -11.44 -11.32 -3.35
N ALA A 176 -12.41 -10.64 -2.75
CA ALA A 176 -12.39 -10.31 -1.32
C ALA A 176 -12.21 -11.58 -0.47
N GLY A 177 -11.34 -11.51 0.52
CA GLY A 177 -10.99 -12.65 1.37
C GLY A 177 -9.87 -13.56 0.84
N ALA A 178 -9.38 -13.36 -0.39
CA ALA A 178 -8.24 -14.13 -0.89
C ALA A 178 -6.92 -13.75 -0.20
N GLY A 179 -6.78 -12.51 0.22
CA GLY A 179 -5.61 -12.04 0.97
C GLY A 179 -5.35 -10.55 0.83
N ILE A 180 -4.48 -10.05 1.68
CA ILE A 180 -3.97 -8.69 1.62
C ILE A 180 -3.03 -8.58 0.41
N CYS A 181 -3.18 -7.54 -0.39
CA CYS A 181 -2.52 -7.33 -1.68
C CYS A 181 -1.02 -7.71 -1.66
N HIS A 182 -0.25 -7.15 -0.73
CA HIS A 182 1.20 -7.37 -0.69
C HIS A 182 1.59 -8.76 -0.22
N GLN A 183 0.78 -9.44 0.60
CA GLN A 183 0.99 -10.84 0.95
C GLN A 183 0.70 -11.75 -0.24
N VAL A 184 -0.37 -11.48 -0.99
CA VAL A 184 -0.69 -12.19 -2.23
C VAL A 184 0.44 -12.05 -3.25
N PHE A 185 1.00 -10.83 -3.41
CA PHE A 185 2.13 -10.63 -4.31
C PHE A 185 3.39 -11.33 -3.84
N LEU A 186 3.70 -11.27 -2.54
CA LEU A 186 4.87 -11.94 -1.96
C LEU A 186 4.82 -13.45 -2.17
N GLU A 187 3.64 -14.06 -2.00
CA GLU A 187 3.42 -15.49 -2.14
C GLU A 187 3.42 -16.00 -3.58
N ASN A 188 3.03 -15.16 -4.57
CA ASN A 188 2.69 -15.67 -5.92
C ASN A 188 3.42 -14.98 -7.07
N TYR A 189 3.91 -13.74 -6.91
CA TYR A 189 4.37 -12.91 -8.04
C TYR A 189 5.79 -12.40 -7.93
N ASN A 190 6.28 -12.12 -6.72
CA ASN A 190 7.58 -11.48 -6.52
C ASN A 190 8.73 -12.46 -6.79
N PHE A 191 9.79 -11.95 -7.43
CA PHE A 191 11.01 -12.68 -7.73
C PHE A 191 12.23 -11.73 -7.66
N PRO A 192 13.43 -12.24 -7.28
CA PRO A 192 14.62 -11.41 -7.13
C PRO A 192 15.05 -10.73 -8.43
N GLY A 193 15.41 -9.46 -8.35
CA GLY A 193 15.90 -8.66 -9.47
C GLY A 193 14.85 -8.05 -10.37
N GLY A 194 13.57 -8.43 -10.23
CA GLY A 194 12.47 -7.88 -11.04
C GLY A 194 12.03 -6.48 -10.60
N MET A 195 11.16 -5.85 -11.39
CA MET A 195 10.56 -4.54 -11.12
C MET A 195 9.02 -4.61 -11.22
N MET A 196 8.31 -4.01 -10.24
CA MET A 196 6.85 -4.01 -10.20
C MET A 196 6.26 -2.64 -9.81
N LEU A 197 5.11 -2.29 -10.39
CA LEU A 197 4.31 -1.13 -10.00
C LEU A 197 2.96 -1.57 -9.43
N VAL A 198 2.58 -1.03 -8.27
CA VAL A 198 1.26 -1.29 -7.67
C VAL A 198 0.64 0.01 -7.16
N THR A 199 -0.68 0.15 -7.25
CA THR A 199 -1.40 1.35 -6.77
C THR A 199 -1.51 1.44 -5.24
N ASP A 200 -0.60 0.83 -4.52
CA ASP A 200 -0.50 0.91 -3.06
C ASP A 200 0.89 1.36 -2.60
N SER A 201 0.93 2.14 -1.53
CA SER A 201 2.17 2.70 -0.99
C SER A 201 3.08 1.67 -0.32
N HIS A 202 2.53 0.51 0.13
CA HIS A 202 3.31 -0.55 0.77
C HIS A 202 3.85 -1.60 -0.23
N THR A 203 3.82 -1.29 -1.51
CA THR A 203 4.45 -2.08 -2.59
C THR A 203 5.91 -2.44 -2.32
N PRO A 204 6.71 -1.61 -1.60
CA PRO A 204 8.08 -1.96 -1.21
C PRO A 204 8.24 -3.28 -0.44
N THR A 205 7.16 -3.85 0.12
CA THR A 205 7.14 -5.20 0.72
C THR A 205 7.85 -6.24 -0.13
N ALA A 206 7.73 -6.15 -1.46
CA ALA A 206 8.38 -7.04 -2.42
C ALA A 206 9.91 -7.02 -2.35
N GLY A 207 10.51 -5.97 -1.81
CA GLY A 207 11.95 -5.87 -1.56
C GLY A 207 12.47 -6.93 -0.58
N GLY A 208 11.57 -7.51 0.25
CA GLY A 208 11.87 -8.67 1.08
C GLY A 208 12.19 -9.94 0.29
N LEU A 209 11.87 -10.00 -1.00
CA LEU A 209 12.28 -11.01 -1.97
C LEU A 209 13.20 -10.42 -3.07
N GLY A 210 13.89 -9.32 -2.79
CA GLY A 210 14.85 -8.72 -3.73
C GLY A 210 14.24 -8.16 -5.01
N MET A 211 12.96 -7.79 -5.02
CA MET A 211 12.27 -7.16 -6.14
C MET A 211 12.14 -5.65 -5.93
N LEU A 212 12.52 -4.84 -6.91
CA LEU A 212 12.37 -3.40 -6.85
C LEU A 212 10.92 -3.01 -7.18
N ALA A 213 10.09 -2.88 -6.15
CA ALA A 213 8.67 -2.64 -6.32
C ALA A 213 8.26 -1.28 -5.77
N ILE A 214 7.48 -0.52 -6.55
CA ILE A 214 7.25 0.90 -6.29
C ILE A 214 5.75 1.18 -6.25
N GLY A 215 5.32 1.85 -5.17
CA GLY A 215 3.96 2.35 -5.02
C GLY A 215 3.73 3.58 -5.91
N VAL A 216 2.68 3.53 -6.72
CA VAL A 216 2.36 4.55 -7.73
C VAL A 216 0.89 4.96 -7.70
N GLY A 217 0.56 6.07 -8.36
CA GLY A 217 -0.82 6.43 -8.66
C GLY A 217 -1.41 5.62 -9.82
N GLY A 218 -2.73 5.68 -9.99
CA GLY A 218 -3.41 4.96 -11.07
C GLY A 218 -2.92 5.35 -12.47
N ALA A 219 -2.64 6.62 -12.71
CA ALA A 219 -2.13 7.07 -14.01
C ALA A 219 -0.73 6.52 -14.34
N ASP A 220 0.15 6.39 -13.36
CA ASP A 220 1.45 5.74 -13.51
C ASP A 220 1.29 4.24 -13.81
N LEU A 221 0.36 3.58 -13.13
CA LEU A 221 0.02 2.18 -13.40
C LEU A 221 -0.47 2.02 -14.84
N VAL A 222 -1.32 2.92 -15.32
CA VAL A 222 -1.88 2.88 -16.68
C VAL A 222 -0.78 2.97 -17.73
N ASP A 223 0.26 3.79 -17.54
CA ASP A 223 1.41 3.83 -18.45
C ASP A 223 2.06 2.44 -18.59
N GLY A 224 2.30 1.75 -17.47
CA GLY A 224 2.79 0.38 -17.47
C GLY A 224 1.83 -0.60 -18.16
N LEU A 225 0.52 -0.56 -17.83
CA LEU A 225 -0.50 -1.42 -18.45
C LEU A 225 -0.62 -1.20 -19.96
N MET A 226 -0.34 0.01 -20.42
CA MET A 226 -0.31 0.35 -21.84
C MET A 226 1.00 -0.07 -22.55
N GLY A 227 2.02 -0.47 -21.79
CA GLY A 227 3.35 -0.77 -22.29
C GLY A 227 4.13 0.47 -22.71
N MET A 228 3.77 1.61 -22.14
CA MET A 228 4.51 2.86 -22.30
C MET A 228 5.67 2.93 -21.31
N GLU A 229 6.58 3.87 -21.57
CA GLU A 229 7.62 4.23 -20.63
C GLU A 229 7.00 4.76 -19.31
N TRP A 230 7.45 4.23 -18.20
CA TRP A 230 7.14 4.77 -16.88
C TRP A 230 8.31 5.63 -16.41
N GLU A 231 8.01 6.89 -16.13
CA GLU A 231 9.02 7.88 -15.76
C GLU A 231 9.21 7.94 -14.24
N LEU A 232 10.48 7.88 -13.81
CA LEU A 232 10.89 8.04 -12.42
C LEU A 232 12.02 9.08 -12.33
N LYS A 233 11.94 10.00 -11.37
CA LYS A 233 13.10 10.82 -11.03
C LYS A 233 14.19 9.92 -10.46
N MET A 234 15.40 9.92 -11.03
CA MET A 234 16.49 9.02 -10.61
C MET A 234 16.69 9.12 -9.11
N PRO A 235 16.41 8.05 -8.35
CA PRO A 235 16.39 8.15 -6.90
C PRO A 235 17.78 8.33 -6.31
N LYS A 236 17.87 9.02 -5.18
CA LYS A 236 19.02 8.91 -4.28
C LYS A 236 19.08 7.52 -3.68
N LEU A 237 20.21 7.13 -3.13
CA LEU A 237 20.39 5.83 -2.50
C LEU A 237 20.77 6.02 -1.02
N ILE A 238 19.99 5.39 -0.14
CA ILE A 238 20.29 5.31 1.28
C ILE A 238 20.72 3.87 1.56
N GLY A 239 22.00 3.68 1.89
CA GLY A 239 22.51 2.40 2.33
C GLY A 239 22.21 2.19 3.81
N VAL A 240 21.59 1.08 4.19
CA VAL A 240 21.39 0.69 5.59
C VAL A 240 22.20 -0.56 5.88
N LYS A 241 23.28 -0.38 6.62
CA LYS A 241 24.15 -1.49 7.03
C LYS A 241 23.59 -2.12 8.30
N LEU A 242 23.28 -3.42 8.20
CA LEU A 242 22.85 -4.24 9.32
C LEU A 242 23.99 -5.13 9.77
N THR A 243 24.28 -5.13 11.07
CA THR A 243 25.27 -5.99 11.70
C THR A 243 24.65 -6.83 12.80
N GLY A 244 25.30 -7.91 13.19
CA GLY A 244 24.83 -8.76 14.28
C GLY A 244 23.54 -9.53 13.98
N ARG A 245 22.77 -9.86 15.04
CA ARG A 245 21.54 -10.65 14.96
C ARG A 245 20.52 -10.14 15.98
N LEU A 246 19.23 -10.19 15.62
CA LEU A 246 18.13 -9.90 16.55
C LEU A 246 18.12 -10.89 17.72
N GLN A 247 17.83 -10.40 18.92
CA GLN A 247 17.83 -11.19 20.14
C GLN A 247 16.56 -10.91 20.99
N GLY A 248 16.14 -11.93 21.74
CA GLY A 248 15.08 -11.80 22.71
C GLY A 248 13.75 -11.35 22.13
N TRP A 249 13.25 -10.24 22.66
CA TRP A 249 11.98 -9.64 22.24
C TRP A 249 12.08 -8.77 20.98
N ALA A 250 13.29 -8.46 20.50
CA ALA A 250 13.46 -7.66 19.28
C ALA A 250 13.09 -8.47 18.03
N SER A 251 12.50 -7.81 17.05
CA SER A 251 11.98 -8.38 15.82
C SER A 251 12.34 -7.54 14.59
N PRO A 252 12.12 -8.03 13.37
CA PRO A 252 12.31 -7.24 12.17
C PRO A 252 11.49 -5.92 12.16
N LYS A 253 10.33 -5.91 12.83
CA LYS A 253 9.52 -4.70 13.01
C LYS A 253 10.29 -3.58 13.72
N ASP A 254 11.08 -3.92 14.71
CA ASP A 254 11.82 -2.95 15.51
C ASP A 254 12.97 -2.28 14.74
N VAL A 255 13.52 -3.00 13.75
CA VAL A 255 14.52 -2.43 12.83
C VAL A 255 13.93 -1.24 12.07
N ILE A 256 12.75 -1.43 11.49
CA ILE A 256 12.12 -0.36 10.70
C ILE A 256 11.49 0.71 11.57
N LEU A 257 10.97 0.39 12.76
CA LEU A 257 10.50 1.38 13.71
C LEU A 257 11.64 2.32 14.16
N LYS A 258 12.83 1.78 14.44
CA LYS A 258 14.03 2.57 14.70
C LYS A 258 14.45 3.40 13.49
N LEU A 259 14.48 2.79 12.30
CA LEU A 259 14.90 3.47 11.07
C LEU A 259 13.95 4.63 10.71
N THR A 260 12.63 4.47 10.90
CA THR A 260 11.67 5.57 10.72
C THR A 260 11.95 6.72 11.68
N GLY A 261 12.33 6.44 12.91
CA GLY A 261 12.78 7.47 13.87
C GLY A 261 14.05 8.21 13.41
N ILE A 262 15.00 7.52 12.78
CA ILE A 262 16.26 8.10 12.27
C ILE A 262 16.03 8.94 11.00
N LEU A 263 15.22 8.46 10.08
CA LEU A 263 14.95 9.11 8.78
C LEU A 263 13.84 10.14 8.84
N SER A 264 12.90 10.03 9.78
CA SER A 264 11.60 10.70 9.80
C SER A 264 10.71 10.33 8.59
N THR A 265 9.50 10.87 8.53
CA THR A 265 8.55 10.65 7.41
C THR A 265 8.99 11.31 6.08
N LYS A 266 10.09 12.09 6.07
CA LYS A 266 10.57 12.82 4.88
C LYS A 266 11.99 12.42 4.45
N GLY A 267 12.79 11.82 5.33
CA GLY A 267 14.23 11.60 5.09
C GLY A 267 14.55 10.63 3.96
N GLY A 268 13.60 9.78 3.59
CA GLY A 268 13.68 8.88 2.44
C GLY A 268 13.11 9.45 1.14
N THR A 269 12.59 10.68 1.13
CA THR A 269 11.92 11.24 -0.05
C THR A 269 12.81 11.21 -1.29
N ASN A 270 12.30 10.64 -2.38
CA ASN A 270 13.04 10.42 -3.64
C ASN A 270 14.32 9.57 -3.47
N ALA A 271 14.35 8.66 -2.50
CA ALA A 271 15.45 7.73 -2.31
C ALA A 271 14.96 6.26 -2.35
N ILE A 272 15.87 5.36 -2.70
CA ILE A 272 15.72 3.92 -2.47
C ILE A 272 16.55 3.57 -1.23
N ILE A 273 15.95 2.79 -0.31
CA ILE A 273 16.63 2.24 0.84
C ILE A 273 17.16 0.85 0.45
N GLU A 274 18.47 0.69 0.38
CA GLU A 274 19.12 -0.58 0.10
C GLU A 274 19.81 -1.10 1.36
N PHE A 275 19.40 -2.30 1.80
CA PHE A 275 19.97 -2.95 2.97
C PHE A 275 21.16 -3.83 2.59
N PHE A 276 22.20 -3.82 3.40
CA PHE A 276 23.42 -4.63 3.20
C PHE A 276 24.10 -4.95 4.55
N GLY A 277 25.17 -5.73 4.51
CA GLY A 277 25.90 -6.18 5.68
C GLY A 277 25.45 -7.57 6.14
N GLU A 278 26.26 -8.20 7.00
CA GLU A 278 26.06 -9.59 7.47
C GLU A 278 24.77 -9.80 8.26
N GLY A 279 24.29 -8.74 8.93
CA GLY A 279 23.01 -8.77 9.65
C GLY A 279 21.82 -9.10 8.76
N THR A 280 21.89 -8.78 7.44
CA THR A 280 20.80 -9.08 6.50
C THR A 280 20.54 -10.58 6.37
N GLU A 281 21.59 -11.41 6.44
CA GLU A 281 21.51 -12.87 6.30
C GLU A 281 20.88 -13.55 7.53
N SER A 282 20.78 -12.83 8.66
CA SER A 282 20.14 -13.31 9.89
C SER A 282 18.62 -13.15 9.90
N LEU A 283 18.06 -12.41 8.93
CA LEU A 283 16.63 -12.11 8.83
C LEU A 283 15.91 -13.08 7.89
N SER A 284 14.68 -13.44 8.24
CA SER A 284 13.78 -14.19 7.35
C SER A 284 13.34 -13.35 6.15
N ALA A 285 12.83 -13.98 5.10
CA ALA A 285 12.27 -13.28 3.95
C ALA A 285 11.04 -12.42 4.35
N THR A 286 10.18 -12.94 5.22
CA THR A 286 9.00 -12.22 5.76
C THR A 286 9.42 -11.06 6.67
N GLY A 287 10.45 -11.23 7.48
CA GLY A 287 11.04 -10.14 8.27
C GLY A 287 11.63 -9.02 7.41
N LYS A 288 12.34 -9.35 6.33
CA LYS A 288 12.81 -8.38 5.34
C LYS A 288 11.64 -7.67 4.65
N ALA A 289 10.56 -8.41 4.35
CA ALA A 289 9.33 -7.84 3.77
C ALA A 289 8.67 -6.83 4.73
N THR A 290 8.61 -7.12 6.04
CA THR A 290 8.16 -6.19 7.07
C THR A 290 8.99 -4.91 7.11
N ILE A 291 10.33 -5.02 7.05
CA ILE A 291 11.24 -3.87 7.03
C ILE A 291 11.00 -3.02 5.78
N CYS A 292 10.96 -3.65 4.60
CA CYS A 292 10.71 -2.96 3.33
C CYS A 292 9.31 -2.30 3.28
N ASN A 293 8.29 -2.97 3.82
CA ASN A 293 6.92 -2.47 3.89
C ASN A 293 6.86 -1.07 4.52
N MET A 294 7.41 -0.92 5.71
CA MET A 294 7.40 0.36 6.42
C MET A 294 8.46 1.34 5.95
N GLY A 295 9.35 0.96 5.03
CA GLY A 295 10.21 1.91 4.31
C GLY A 295 9.39 3.00 3.63
N ALA A 296 8.16 2.71 3.21
CA ALA A 296 7.20 3.68 2.68
C ALA A 296 6.90 4.82 3.67
N GLU A 297 6.96 4.57 4.97
CA GLU A 297 6.66 5.58 6.01
C GLU A 297 7.78 6.61 6.21
N THR A 298 8.95 6.37 5.61
CA THR A 298 10.04 7.36 5.55
C THR A 298 9.95 8.30 4.35
N GLY A 299 8.93 8.11 3.49
CA GLY A 299 8.81 8.81 2.20
C GLY A 299 9.66 8.19 1.08
N ALA A 300 10.31 7.06 1.33
CA ALA A 300 11.16 6.39 0.34
C ALA A 300 10.38 5.95 -0.91
N THR A 301 11.07 5.95 -2.05
CA THR A 301 10.54 5.44 -3.32
C THR A 301 10.27 3.95 -3.22
N THR A 302 11.22 3.20 -2.66
CA THR A 302 11.12 1.78 -2.33
C THR A 302 12.25 1.36 -1.40
N SER A 303 12.24 0.09 -0.99
CA SER A 303 13.28 -0.53 -0.18
C SER A 303 13.60 -1.92 -0.75
N ILE A 304 14.85 -2.39 -0.57
CA ILE A 304 15.29 -3.67 -1.15
C ILE A 304 16.37 -4.33 -0.31
N PHE A 305 16.32 -5.66 -0.23
CA PHE A 305 17.36 -6.53 0.31
C PHE A 305 18.06 -7.34 -0.81
N PRO A 306 19.34 -7.71 -0.62
CA PRO A 306 20.03 -8.62 -1.52
C PRO A 306 19.46 -10.03 -1.44
N PHE A 307 19.51 -10.76 -2.56
CA PHE A 307 19.10 -12.17 -2.64
C PHE A 307 19.94 -13.06 -1.75
N ASP A 308 19.31 -13.91 -0.96
CA ASP A 308 19.97 -14.81 -0.02
C ASP A 308 19.20 -16.12 0.25
N ALA A 309 19.77 -16.98 1.12
CA ALA A 309 19.20 -18.26 1.48
C ALA A 309 17.81 -18.20 2.15
N ALA A 310 17.48 -17.12 2.87
CA ALA A 310 16.14 -16.95 3.46
C ALA A 310 15.08 -16.74 2.37
N MET A 311 15.41 -15.95 1.35
CA MET A 311 14.53 -15.76 0.19
C MET A 311 14.36 -17.07 -0.60
N GLU A 312 15.43 -17.87 -0.76
CA GLU A 312 15.33 -19.19 -1.38
C GLU A 312 14.35 -20.09 -0.62
N ARG A 313 14.50 -20.23 0.70
CA ARG A 313 13.60 -21.04 1.54
C ARG A 313 12.14 -20.63 1.38
N TYR A 314 11.87 -19.33 1.38
CA TYR A 314 10.51 -18.81 1.23
C TYR A 314 9.94 -19.11 -0.16
N LEU A 315 10.71 -18.89 -1.23
CA LEU A 315 10.31 -19.20 -2.60
C LEU A 315 10.02 -20.70 -2.77
N VAL A 316 10.87 -21.56 -2.23
CA VAL A 316 10.63 -23.02 -2.24
C VAL A 316 9.36 -23.37 -1.49
N SER A 317 9.16 -22.85 -0.29
CA SER A 317 7.99 -23.14 0.55
C SER A 317 6.67 -22.69 -0.07
N THR A 318 6.71 -21.69 -0.94
CA THR A 318 5.57 -21.20 -1.72
C THR A 318 5.47 -21.84 -3.13
N GLY A 319 6.21 -22.95 -3.37
CA GLY A 319 6.14 -23.74 -4.61
C GLY A 319 6.90 -23.14 -5.78
N ARG A 320 7.87 -22.27 -5.57
CA ARG A 320 8.60 -21.55 -6.63
C ARG A 320 10.06 -21.97 -6.74
N GLN A 321 10.35 -23.29 -6.58
CA GLN A 321 11.71 -23.86 -6.72
C GLN A 321 12.36 -23.45 -8.05
N ALA A 322 11.62 -23.53 -9.17
CA ALA A 322 12.17 -23.18 -10.48
C ALA A 322 12.64 -21.72 -10.58
N VAL A 323 12.02 -20.80 -9.84
CA VAL A 323 12.49 -19.41 -9.74
C VAL A 323 13.80 -19.33 -8.96
N VAL A 324 13.95 -20.13 -7.90
CA VAL A 324 15.20 -20.21 -7.12
C VAL A 324 16.34 -20.69 -7.99
N ASP A 325 16.10 -21.74 -8.80
CA ASP A 325 17.15 -22.32 -9.66
C ASP A 325 17.64 -21.30 -10.70
N LEU A 326 16.73 -20.51 -11.28
CA LEU A 326 17.09 -19.41 -12.17
C LEU A 326 17.85 -18.29 -11.44
N ALA A 327 17.39 -17.88 -10.27
CA ALA A 327 18.01 -16.80 -9.48
C ALA A 327 19.42 -17.16 -9.01
N ARG A 328 19.64 -18.42 -8.61
CA ARG A 328 20.99 -18.94 -8.24
C ARG A 328 22.00 -18.78 -9.38
N GLY A 329 21.57 -18.94 -10.64
CA GLY A 329 22.43 -18.75 -11.81
C GLY A 329 23.01 -17.34 -11.91
N VAL A 330 22.38 -16.33 -11.29
CA VAL A 330 22.80 -14.92 -11.31
C VAL A 330 22.96 -14.33 -9.90
N ALA A 331 23.03 -15.14 -8.85
CA ALA A 331 22.96 -14.70 -7.46
C ALA A 331 24.00 -13.62 -7.08
N LYS A 332 25.21 -13.65 -7.68
CA LYS A 332 26.24 -12.63 -7.49
C LYS A 332 25.80 -11.25 -7.98
N ASP A 333 24.92 -11.22 -8.99
CA ASP A 333 24.45 -10.01 -9.61
C ASP A 333 23.15 -9.47 -8.96
N LEU A 334 22.53 -10.27 -8.09
CA LEU A 334 21.38 -9.91 -7.25
C LEU A 334 21.78 -9.35 -5.88
N LYS A 335 22.99 -8.80 -5.79
CA LYS A 335 23.58 -8.11 -4.63
C LYS A 335 24.32 -6.87 -5.11
N ALA A 336 24.66 -5.94 -4.20
CA ALA A 336 25.62 -4.90 -4.48
C ALA A 336 26.99 -5.49 -4.84
N ASP A 337 27.79 -4.78 -5.63
CA ASP A 337 29.16 -5.21 -5.90
C ASP A 337 30.02 -5.15 -4.61
N PRO A 338 31.05 -6.01 -4.46
CA PRO A 338 31.86 -6.07 -3.24
C PRO A 338 32.48 -4.71 -2.85
N GLU A 339 32.90 -3.92 -3.83
CA GLU A 339 33.50 -2.61 -3.62
C GLU A 339 32.50 -1.60 -3.01
N VAL A 340 31.21 -1.75 -3.33
CA VAL A 340 30.12 -0.93 -2.72
C VAL A 340 29.98 -1.26 -1.24
N VAL A 341 30.06 -2.54 -0.88
CA VAL A 341 29.96 -2.99 0.51
C VAL A 341 31.20 -2.60 1.30
N ALA A 342 32.39 -2.62 0.67
CA ALA A 342 33.65 -2.28 1.31
C ALA A 342 33.79 -0.77 1.62
N ASP A 343 33.26 0.09 0.74
CA ASP A 343 33.28 1.57 0.92
C ASP A 343 31.89 2.17 0.58
N PRO A 344 30.90 1.95 1.45
CA PRO A 344 29.52 2.35 1.15
C PRO A 344 29.33 3.88 1.05
N ALA A 345 30.15 4.66 1.76
CA ALA A 345 30.09 6.12 1.72
C ALA A 345 30.39 6.71 0.33
N LYS A 346 31.09 5.97 -0.51
CA LYS A 346 31.40 6.36 -1.90
C LYS A 346 30.21 6.16 -2.85
N TYR A 347 29.32 5.22 -2.57
CA TYR A 347 28.27 4.76 -3.52
C TYR A 347 26.85 5.13 -3.09
N TYR A 348 26.61 5.31 -1.79
CA TYR A 348 25.31 5.76 -1.27
C TYR A 348 25.34 7.26 -0.93
N ASP A 349 24.22 7.95 -1.17
CA ASP A 349 24.09 9.38 -0.82
C ASP A 349 24.01 9.59 0.71
N ARG A 350 23.63 8.54 1.44
CA ARG A 350 23.60 8.48 2.91
C ARG A 350 23.79 7.04 3.36
N VAL A 351 24.52 6.84 4.45
CA VAL A 351 24.66 5.53 5.12
C VAL A 351 24.10 5.62 6.53
N VAL A 352 23.34 4.60 6.93
CA VAL A 352 22.83 4.40 8.30
C VAL A 352 23.31 3.01 8.75
N GLU A 353 23.80 2.91 9.99
CA GLU A 353 24.19 1.62 10.58
C GLU A 353 23.26 1.28 11.75
N ILE A 354 22.81 0.00 11.79
CA ILE A 354 22.00 -0.55 12.86
C ILE A 354 22.60 -1.89 13.28
N ASP A 355 23.06 -1.95 14.53
CA ASP A 355 23.45 -3.20 15.17
C ASP A 355 22.19 -3.89 15.72
N LEU A 356 21.88 -5.04 15.14
CA LEU A 356 20.73 -5.87 15.52
C LEU A 356 20.90 -6.49 16.91
N SER A 357 22.14 -6.70 17.36
CA SER A 357 22.43 -7.35 18.65
C SER A 357 22.11 -6.44 19.85
N THR A 358 22.07 -5.13 19.64
CA THR A 358 21.80 -4.13 20.69
C THR A 358 20.40 -3.51 20.54
N LEU A 359 19.65 -3.96 19.55
CA LEU A 359 18.33 -3.41 19.27
C LEU A 359 17.32 -3.90 20.32
N GLU A 360 16.71 -2.97 21.04
CA GLU A 360 15.53 -3.25 21.87
C GLU A 360 14.23 -3.01 21.08
N PRO A 361 13.10 -3.62 21.49
CA PRO A 361 11.81 -3.32 20.90
C PRO A 361 11.47 -1.84 20.91
N HIS A 362 10.80 -1.37 19.87
CA HIS A 362 10.39 0.02 19.71
C HIS A 362 8.87 0.14 19.67
N ILE A 363 8.37 1.27 20.16
CA ILE A 363 6.98 1.68 20.03
C ILE A 363 6.96 3.06 19.40
N ASN A 364 6.30 3.18 18.24
CA ASN A 364 6.22 4.45 17.53
C ASN A 364 4.83 5.05 17.64
N GLY A 365 4.76 6.34 17.94
CA GLY A 365 3.48 7.06 18.03
C GLY A 365 3.36 7.92 19.31
N PRO A 366 2.14 8.47 19.51
CA PRO A 366 0.98 8.41 18.61
C PRO A 366 1.10 9.40 17.44
N PHE A 367 0.16 9.29 16.49
CA PHE A 367 -0.10 10.22 15.37
C PHE A 367 0.97 10.32 14.29
N SER A 368 2.14 9.73 14.48
CA SER A 368 3.19 9.70 13.47
C SER A 368 4.02 8.42 13.57
N PRO A 369 4.31 7.72 12.45
CA PRO A 369 5.09 6.49 12.47
C PRO A 369 6.58 6.70 12.77
N ASP A 370 7.08 7.94 12.76
CA ASP A 370 8.46 8.30 13.09
C ASP A 370 8.65 8.79 14.54
N ALA A 371 7.58 8.84 15.34
CA ALA A 371 7.65 9.13 16.77
C ALA A 371 8.19 7.90 17.55
N ALA A 372 9.42 7.53 17.27
CA ALA A 372 10.06 6.31 17.78
C ALA A 372 10.45 6.41 19.27
N MET A 373 10.11 5.37 20.01
CA MET A 373 10.45 5.23 21.43
C MET A 373 10.97 3.81 21.68
N PRO A 374 12.24 3.66 22.12
CA PRO A 374 12.66 2.40 22.73
C PRO A 374 11.72 2.01 23.87
N ILE A 375 11.39 0.73 24.00
CA ILE A 375 10.38 0.24 24.96
C ILE A 375 10.74 0.61 26.41
N SER A 376 12.04 0.68 26.72
CA SER A 376 12.56 1.12 28.02
C SER A 376 12.18 2.55 28.40
N THR A 377 11.83 3.39 27.41
CA THR A 377 11.51 4.82 27.61
C THR A 377 10.03 5.14 27.60
N VAL A 378 9.18 4.19 27.16
CA VAL A 378 7.75 4.44 26.90
C VAL A 378 6.98 4.91 28.15
N ALA A 379 7.22 4.29 29.30
CA ALA A 379 6.53 4.66 30.54
C ALA A 379 6.85 6.12 30.96
N ALA A 380 8.11 6.54 30.85
CA ALA A 380 8.50 7.93 31.14
C ALA A 380 7.86 8.91 30.16
N LYS A 381 7.90 8.60 28.87
CA LYS A 381 7.30 9.44 27.82
C LYS A 381 5.78 9.50 27.88
N ALA A 382 5.11 8.40 28.21
CA ALA A 382 3.67 8.38 28.40
C ALA A 382 3.24 9.33 29.52
N LYS A 383 3.99 9.33 30.63
CA LYS A 383 3.76 10.26 31.75
C LYS A 383 4.04 11.72 31.33
N GLU A 384 5.18 11.97 30.67
CA GLU A 384 5.60 13.32 30.22
C GLU A 384 4.57 13.93 29.26
N LYS A 385 4.11 13.14 28.28
CA LYS A 385 3.21 13.59 27.22
C LYS A 385 1.72 13.48 27.58
N GLY A 386 1.38 12.83 28.70
CA GLY A 386 0.01 12.62 29.13
C GLY A 386 -0.76 11.64 28.24
N PHE A 387 -0.11 10.61 27.67
CA PHE A 387 -0.81 9.59 26.88
C PHE A 387 -1.78 8.79 27.75
N PRO A 388 -3.02 8.49 27.28
CA PRO A 388 -3.89 7.53 27.96
C PRO A 388 -3.18 6.19 28.05
N GLN A 389 -2.95 5.69 29.26
CA GLN A 389 -2.16 4.47 29.47
C GLN A 389 -2.95 3.21 29.17
N LYS A 390 -4.26 3.20 29.52
CA LYS A 390 -5.13 2.06 29.27
C LYS A 390 -5.27 1.80 27.77
N LEU A 391 -5.04 0.54 27.36
CA LEU A 391 -5.28 0.06 26.01
C LEU A 391 -6.73 -0.39 25.83
N GLU A 392 -7.42 0.16 24.84
CA GLU A 392 -8.81 -0.19 24.56
C GLU A 392 -8.90 -1.34 23.53
N VAL A 393 -7.96 -1.48 22.61
CA VAL A 393 -7.88 -2.56 21.62
C VAL A 393 -6.41 -2.85 21.25
N ALA A 394 -6.12 -4.10 20.98
CA ALA A 394 -4.86 -4.58 20.44
C ALA A 394 -5.10 -5.24 19.06
N LEU A 395 -4.34 -4.82 18.04
CA LEU A 395 -4.51 -5.23 16.65
C LEU A 395 -3.24 -5.88 16.12
N ILE A 396 -3.33 -7.12 15.63
CA ILE A 396 -2.21 -7.86 15.05
C ILE A 396 -2.50 -8.16 13.59
N GLY A 397 -1.57 -7.82 12.67
CA GLY A 397 -1.73 -8.12 11.26
C GLY A 397 -1.37 -6.97 10.33
N SER A 398 -2.24 -6.66 9.37
CA SER A 398 -2.05 -5.84 8.17
C SER A 398 -1.00 -6.44 7.21
N CYS A 399 -0.73 -5.78 6.06
CA CYS A 399 0.32 -6.24 5.15
C CYS A 399 1.73 -6.27 5.78
N THR A 400 1.92 -5.58 6.91
CA THR A 400 3.22 -5.45 7.58
C THR A 400 3.57 -6.68 8.42
N ASN A 401 2.64 -7.14 9.26
CA ASN A 401 2.88 -8.19 10.25
C ASN A 401 1.75 -9.23 10.28
N SER A 402 1.49 -9.85 9.15
CA SER A 402 0.47 -10.90 9.00
C SER A 402 0.99 -12.20 8.38
N SER A 403 2.31 -12.33 8.28
CA SER A 403 2.96 -13.55 7.82
C SER A 403 2.78 -14.71 8.82
N TYR A 404 3.06 -15.92 8.38
CA TYR A 404 3.06 -17.08 9.26
C TYR A 404 4.01 -16.88 10.45
N GLU A 405 5.21 -16.34 10.21
CA GLU A 405 6.21 -16.02 11.24
C GLU A 405 5.68 -15.02 12.27
N ASP A 406 5.09 -13.90 11.82
CA ASP A 406 4.53 -12.87 12.70
C ASP A 406 3.46 -13.43 13.64
N ILE A 407 2.55 -14.22 13.07
CA ILE A 407 1.44 -14.80 13.85
C ILE A 407 1.94 -15.88 14.80
N THR A 408 2.95 -16.68 14.42
CA THR A 408 3.52 -17.68 15.33
C THR A 408 4.28 -17.06 16.49
N ARG A 409 5.00 -15.93 16.29
CA ARG A 409 5.63 -15.18 17.38
C ARG A 409 4.59 -14.68 18.38
N ALA A 410 3.53 -14.05 17.93
CA ALA A 410 2.41 -13.62 18.79
C ALA A 410 1.72 -14.80 19.47
N ALA A 411 1.49 -15.90 18.75
CA ALA A 411 0.88 -17.12 19.27
C ALA A 411 1.73 -17.79 20.36
N SER A 412 3.06 -17.71 20.29
CA SER A 412 3.94 -18.24 21.34
C SER A 412 3.73 -17.53 22.68
N VAL A 413 3.60 -16.20 22.64
CA VAL A 413 3.28 -15.38 23.82
C VAL A 413 1.86 -15.71 24.34
N ALA A 414 0.90 -15.78 23.42
CA ALA A 414 -0.50 -16.13 23.75
C ALA A 414 -0.62 -17.51 24.41
N LYS A 415 0.12 -18.52 23.90
CA LYS A 415 0.14 -19.86 24.48
C LYS A 415 0.72 -19.86 25.90
N GLU A 416 1.82 -19.16 26.10
CA GLU A 416 2.40 -19.04 27.44
C GLU A 416 1.42 -18.39 28.43
N MET A 417 0.66 -17.37 28.00
CA MET A 417 -0.38 -16.74 28.82
C MET A 417 -1.47 -17.75 29.23
N ILE A 418 -1.93 -18.58 28.30
CA ILE A 418 -2.91 -19.62 28.55
C ILE A 418 -2.36 -20.64 29.57
N ASP A 419 -1.15 -21.15 29.32
CA ASP A 419 -0.49 -22.18 30.12
C ASP A 419 -0.24 -21.68 31.56
N LYS A 420 0.03 -20.40 31.74
CA LYS A 420 0.29 -19.77 33.05
C LYS A 420 -0.93 -19.10 33.68
N GLY A 421 -2.10 -19.21 33.04
CA GLY A 421 -3.34 -18.65 33.55
C GLY A 421 -3.35 -17.11 33.63
N ILE A 422 -2.68 -16.43 32.71
CA ILE A 422 -2.70 -14.98 32.62
C ILE A 422 -3.97 -14.56 31.86
N GLU A 423 -4.69 -13.60 32.43
CA GLU A 423 -5.88 -13.02 31.82
C GLU A 423 -5.51 -11.84 30.94
N VAL A 424 -6.05 -11.81 29.72
CA VAL A 424 -5.85 -10.70 28.80
C VAL A 424 -6.87 -9.61 29.09
N LYS A 425 -6.39 -8.39 29.37
CA LYS A 425 -7.24 -7.26 29.80
C LYS A 425 -7.77 -6.44 28.61
N THR A 426 -7.12 -6.53 27.44
CA THR A 426 -7.47 -5.76 26.23
C THR A 426 -8.03 -6.68 25.15
N PRO A 427 -9.16 -6.35 24.51
CA PRO A 427 -9.66 -7.10 23.35
C PRO A 427 -8.61 -7.16 22.23
N ILE A 428 -8.44 -8.35 21.66
CA ILE A 428 -7.46 -8.61 20.59
C ILE A 428 -8.18 -8.91 19.29
N MET A 429 -7.66 -8.35 18.19
CA MET A 429 -8.05 -8.70 16.83
C MET A 429 -6.83 -9.17 16.04
N VAL A 430 -6.98 -10.25 15.26
CA VAL A 430 -5.90 -10.86 14.47
C VAL A 430 -6.31 -10.94 13.03
N VAL A 431 -5.46 -10.45 12.12
CA VAL A 431 -5.67 -10.47 10.66
C VAL A 431 -4.59 -11.34 10.02
N PRO A 432 -4.86 -12.56 9.60
CA PRO A 432 -3.94 -13.35 8.77
C PRO A 432 -3.76 -12.73 7.38
N GLY A 433 -2.56 -12.83 6.79
CA GLY A 433 -2.19 -12.08 5.59
C GLY A 433 -2.84 -12.57 4.30
N SER A 434 -3.13 -13.85 4.21
CA SER A 434 -3.77 -14.47 3.04
C SER A 434 -4.60 -15.68 3.44
N VAL A 435 -5.44 -16.15 2.53
CA VAL A 435 -6.20 -17.39 2.73
C VAL A 435 -5.26 -18.58 2.91
N ARG A 436 -4.09 -18.59 2.26
CA ARG A 436 -3.05 -19.61 2.43
C ARG A 436 -2.50 -19.60 3.86
N ILE A 437 -2.14 -18.42 4.36
CA ILE A 437 -1.69 -18.24 5.75
C ILE A 437 -2.80 -18.61 6.71
N PHE A 438 -4.03 -18.11 6.49
CA PHE A 438 -5.20 -18.43 7.33
C PHE A 438 -5.41 -19.95 7.47
N GLN A 439 -5.48 -20.67 6.36
CA GLN A 439 -5.70 -22.12 6.35
C GLN A 439 -4.53 -22.91 6.96
N THR A 440 -3.30 -22.39 6.77
CA THR A 440 -2.11 -23.00 7.38
C THR A 440 -2.12 -22.83 8.89
N LEU A 441 -2.43 -21.63 9.39
CA LEU A 441 -2.57 -21.33 10.82
C LEU A 441 -3.71 -22.13 11.46
N GLU A 442 -4.83 -22.32 10.76
CA GLU A 442 -5.95 -23.14 11.20
C GLU A 442 -5.56 -24.62 11.32
N ARG A 443 -4.93 -25.18 10.28
CA ARG A 443 -4.40 -26.55 10.28
C ARG A 443 -3.44 -26.78 11.44
N ASP A 444 -2.57 -25.83 11.73
CA ASP A 444 -1.54 -25.92 12.77
C ASP A 444 -2.07 -25.58 14.17
N GLY A 445 -3.38 -25.31 14.31
CA GLY A 445 -4.07 -25.01 15.58
C GLY A 445 -3.71 -23.66 16.20
N LEU A 446 -3.06 -22.78 15.43
CA LEU A 446 -2.55 -21.49 15.93
C LEU A 446 -3.67 -20.45 16.11
N LEU A 447 -4.71 -20.48 15.26
CA LEU A 447 -5.86 -19.58 15.43
C LEU A 447 -6.68 -19.92 16.67
N ASP A 448 -6.72 -21.20 17.08
CA ASP A 448 -7.40 -21.61 18.31
C ASP A 448 -6.72 -21.08 19.58
N VAL A 449 -5.39 -20.86 19.54
CA VAL A 449 -4.69 -20.20 20.65
C VAL A 449 -5.26 -18.80 20.89
N PHE A 450 -5.46 -18.02 19.83
CA PHE A 450 -6.05 -16.69 19.95
C PHE A 450 -7.53 -16.73 20.35
N ARG A 451 -8.31 -17.66 19.79
CA ARG A 451 -9.74 -17.85 20.16
C ARG A 451 -9.91 -18.18 21.63
N LYS A 452 -9.00 -18.97 22.23
CA LYS A 452 -9.00 -19.27 23.66
C LYS A 452 -8.79 -18.03 24.56
N LEU A 453 -8.18 -16.99 24.00
CA LEU A 453 -8.04 -15.68 24.65
C LEU A 453 -9.16 -14.69 24.25
N ASN A 454 -10.25 -15.19 23.64
CA ASN A 454 -11.37 -14.40 23.11
C ASN A 454 -10.98 -13.39 22.04
N ALA A 455 -9.88 -13.61 21.32
CA ALA A 455 -9.50 -12.77 20.20
C ALA A 455 -10.45 -12.98 19.02
N THR A 456 -10.74 -11.89 18.29
CA THR A 456 -11.50 -11.92 17.04
C THR A 456 -10.54 -12.14 15.87
N VAL A 457 -10.73 -13.23 15.12
CA VAL A 457 -10.02 -13.45 13.86
C VAL A 457 -10.80 -12.77 12.73
N LEU A 458 -10.19 -11.77 12.11
CA LEU A 458 -10.77 -10.97 11.04
C LEU A 458 -10.54 -11.60 9.67
N ALA A 459 -11.22 -11.07 8.64
CA ALA A 459 -10.99 -11.43 7.25
C ALA A 459 -9.55 -11.05 6.81
N THR A 460 -9.03 -11.79 5.84
CA THR A 460 -7.72 -11.53 5.21
C THR A 460 -7.79 -10.30 4.30
N ALA A 461 -7.88 -9.13 4.92
CA ALA A 461 -8.10 -7.84 4.29
C ALA A 461 -7.44 -6.73 5.13
N CYS A 462 -7.33 -5.53 4.58
CA CYS A 462 -6.72 -4.38 5.28
C CYS A 462 -7.52 -3.92 6.50
N GLY A 463 -8.85 -4.01 6.46
CA GLY A 463 -9.74 -3.74 7.60
C GLY A 463 -9.38 -2.47 8.39
N PRO A 464 -9.08 -2.59 9.70
CA PRO A 464 -8.79 -1.43 10.55
C PRO A 464 -7.59 -0.60 10.08
N CYS A 465 -6.61 -1.19 9.38
CA CYS A 465 -5.43 -0.49 8.89
C CYS A 465 -5.77 0.65 7.91
N ILE A 466 -6.88 0.54 7.17
CA ILE A 466 -7.35 1.55 6.20
C ILE A 466 -8.62 2.28 6.66
N GLY A 467 -9.03 2.10 7.91
CA GLY A 467 -10.24 2.71 8.44
C GLY A 467 -11.54 1.99 8.04
N GLN A 468 -11.45 0.75 7.55
CA GLN A 468 -12.58 -0.14 7.37
C GLN A 468 -12.81 -0.94 8.67
N TRP A 469 -13.28 -0.24 9.69
CA TRP A 469 -13.49 -0.80 11.01
C TRP A 469 -14.70 -0.20 11.72
N HIS A 470 -15.61 -1.06 12.10
CA HIS A 470 -16.70 -0.69 12.99
C HIS A 470 -16.29 -0.97 14.45
N ARG A 471 -15.53 -0.03 15.04
CA ARG A 471 -15.07 -0.16 16.42
C ARG A 471 -16.22 0.03 17.39
N THR A 472 -16.45 -0.96 18.23
CA THR A 472 -17.51 -0.95 19.26
C THR A 472 -16.96 -0.91 20.68
N THR A 473 -15.64 -0.93 20.86
CA THR A 473 -14.94 -0.99 22.15
C THR A 473 -14.32 0.35 22.53
N GLY A 474 -14.43 0.70 23.80
CA GLY A 474 -13.90 1.95 24.35
C GLY A 474 -14.75 3.18 23.97
N ASP A 475 -14.34 4.33 24.51
CA ASP A 475 -14.98 5.62 24.24
C ASP A 475 -14.11 6.45 23.27
N MET A 476 -14.54 6.52 22.01
CA MET A 476 -13.84 7.26 20.95
C MET A 476 -14.06 8.78 21.01
N THR A 477 -14.93 9.28 21.90
CA THR A 477 -15.22 10.72 22.05
C THR A 477 -14.19 11.42 22.94
N ARG A 478 -13.42 10.66 23.72
CA ARG A 478 -12.34 11.13 24.58
C ARG A 478 -10.97 10.56 24.15
N PRO A 479 -9.86 11.15 24.60
CA PRO A 479 -8.53 10.58 24.37
C PRO A 479 -8.47 9.13 24.90
N ASN A 480 -8.07 8.21 24.03
CA ASN A 480 -7.93 6.79 24.30
C ASN A 480 -6.73 6.21 23.54
N SER A 481 -6.21 5.05 23.94
CA SER A 481 -5.07 4.42 23.29
C SER A 481 -5.42 3.04 22.74
N ILE A 482 -4.86 2.74 21.55
CA ILE A 482 -4.81 1.42 20.94
C ILE A 482 -3.38 1.06 20.60
N ILE A 483 -3.07 -0.24 20.54
CA ILE A 483 -1.76 -0.72 20.09
C ILE A 483 -1.95 -1.65 18.90
N GLU A 484 -1.05 -1.54 17.90
CA GLU A 484 -1.20 -2.26 16.64
C GLU A 484 0.15 -2.63 16.03
N SER A 485 0.19 -3.75 15.31
CA SER A 485 1.36 -4.12 14.51
C SER A 485 1.30 -3.58 13.08
N PHE A 486 0.39 -2.67 12.80
CA PHE A 486 0.20 -2.05 11.49
C PHE A 486 1.33 -1.09 11.12
N ASN A 487 1.13 -0.31 10.08
CA ASN A 487 2.18 0.55 9.51
C ASN A 487 1.95 2.04 9.71
N ARG A 488 0.70 2.49 9.90
CA ARG A 488 0.32 3.90 9.99
C ARG A 488 -0.62 4.19 11.14
N ASN A 489 -0.30 5.24 11.88
CA ASN A 489 -1.03 5.67 13.07
C ASN A 489 -1.42 7.16 13.04
N PHE A 490 -1.64 7.72 11.86
CA PHE A 490 -2.11 9.11 11.73
C PHE A 490 -3.46 9.30 12.43
N ALA A 491 -3.73 10.52 12.89
CA ALA A 491 -4.98 10.85 13.56
C ALA A 491 -6.21 10.44 12.74
N GLY A 492 -7.10 9.67 13.33
CA GLY A 492 -8.31 9.15 12.67
C GLY A 492 -8.07 8.06 11.63
N ARG A 493 -6.88 7.47 11.55
CA ARG A 493 -6.52 6.46 10.53
C ARG A 493 -7.33 5.18 10.67
N ASN A 494 -7.46 4.65 11.88
CA ASN A 494 -8.02 3.32 12.11
C ASN A 494 -9.56 3.32 12.27
N ASP A 495 -10.08 4.15 13.18
CA ASP A 495 -11.49 4.19 13.60
C ASP A 495 -12.20 5.50 13.24
N GLY A 496 -11.53 6.42 12.55
CA GLY A 496 -12.05 7.73 12.18
C GLY A 496 -11.97 8.78 13.29
N SER A 497 -11.65 8.41 14.54
CA SER A 497 -11.55 9.34 15.68
C SER A 497 -10.16 9.94 15.78
N THR A 498 -10.07 11.28 15.76
CA THR A 498 -8.82 12.00 16.02
C THR A 498 -8.40 11.99 17.49
N LYS A 499 -9.23 11.41 18.37
CA LYS A 499 -8.96 11.21 19.81
C LYS A 499 -8.26 9.90 20.11
N THR A 500 -8.17 8.99 19.13
CA THR A 500 -7.51 7.71 19.28
C THR A 500 -6.02 7.85 19.08
N ASN A 501 -5.24 7.56 20.14
CA ASN A 501 -3.79 7.48 20.10
C ASN A 501 -3.41 6.06 19.68
N ALA A 502 -3.03 5.87 18.42
CA ALA A 502 -2.58 4.58 17.92
C ALA A 502 -1.05 4.47 18.03
N PHE A 503 -0.57 3.36 18.60
CA PHE A 503 0.84 3.05 18.79
C PHE A 503 1.24 1.83 17.97
N LEU A 504 2.36 1.93 17.25
CA LEU A 504 2.91 0.86 16.41
C LEU A 504 3.95 0.07 17.18
N ALA A 505 3.82 -1.25 17.21
CA ALA A 505 4.77 -2.17 17.82
C ALA A 505 4.84 -3.50 17.04
N SER A 506 5.75 -4.39 17.42
CA SER A 506 5.78 -5.76 16.88
C SER A 506 4.62 -6.61 17.42
N PRO A 507 4.19 -7.67 16.71
CA PRO A 507 3.06 -8.52 17.09
C PRO A 507 3.16 -9.10 18.51
N GLU A 508 4.34 -9.56 18.91
CA GLU A 508 4.63 -10.11 20.22
C GLU A 508 4.54 -9.06 21.33
N ILE A 509 4.98 -7.82 21.06
CA ILE A 509 4.86 -6.69 21.99
C ILE A 509 3.38 -6.29 22.11
N VAL A 510 2.64 -6.22 21.01
CA VAL A 510 1.19 -5.98 21.01
C VAL A 510 0.50 -7.01 21.90
N MET A 511 0.86 -8.29 21.77
CA MET A 511 0.30 -9.38 22.56
C MET A 511 0.61 -9.23 24.06
N ALA A 512 1.87 -8.94 24.40
CA ALA A 512 2.29 -8.77 25.80
C ALA A 512 1.61 -7.57 26.47
N MET A 513 1.53 -6.44 25.77
CA MET A 513 0.85 -5.24 26.28
C MET A 513 -0.66 -5.42 26.39
N ALA A 514 -1.29 -6.20 25.51
CA ALA A 514 -2.70 -6.53 25.60
C ALA A 514 -3.03 -7.32 26.90
N ALA A 515 -2.12 -8.14 27.36
CA ALA A 515 -2.29 -8.88 28.61
C ALA A 515 -2.34 -7.95 29.83
N GLU A 516 -1.48 -6.95 29.93
CA GLU A 516 -1.52 -5.95 31.01
C GLU A 516 -2.60 -4.90 30.81
N GLY A 517 -2.96 -4.61 29.55
CA GLY A 517 -3.93 -3.57 29.22
C GLY A 517 -3.39 -2.15 29.33
N ASP A 518 -2.06 -1.99 29.33
CA ASP A 518 -1.37 -0.73 29.57
C ASP A 518 -0.20 -0.54 28.62
N ILE A 519 -0.14 0.64 27.96
CA ILE A 519 0.92 0.99 27.00
C ILE A 519 2.32 1.13 27.67
N THR A 520 2.36 1.28 28.98
CA THR A 520 3.61 1.45 29.74
C THR A 520 4.23 0.12 30.17
N PHE A 521 3.56 -1.00 29.90
CA PHE A 521 4.06 -2.33 30.24
C PHE A 521 5.28 -2.70 29.38
N ASN A 522 6.39 -3.02 30.03
CA ASN A 522 7.59 -3.52 29.38
C ASN A 522 7.81 -5.01 29.71
N PRO A 523 7.58 -5.94 28.76
CA PRO A 523 7.71 -7.39 29.01
C PRO A 523 9.16 -7.83 29.29
N LEU A 524 10.16 -7.01 28.94
CA LEU A 524 11.57 -7.33 29.22
C LEU A 524 11.90 -7.24 30.72
N ALA A 525 11.17 -6.38 31.44
CA ALA A 525 11.42 -6.11 32.85
C ALA A 525 10.23 -6.46 33.76
N GLY A 526 9.00 -6.33 33.23
CA GLY A 526 7.76 -6.47 33.98
C GLY A 526 7.30 -7.93 34.18
N THR A 527 6.34 -8.11 35.08
CA THR A 527 5.65 -9.37 35.32
C THR A 527 4.15 -9.16 35.19
N LEU A 528 3.43 -10.19 34.75
CA LEU A 528 1.98 -10.24 34.67
C LEU A 528 1.42 -11.08 35.85
N ARG A 529 0.24 -10.75 36.30
CA ARG A 529 -0.42 -11.49 37.39
C ARG A 529 -1.29 -12.61 36.84
N SER A 530 -1.00 -13.84 37.27
CA SER A 530 -1.83 -14.99 36.90
C SER A 530 -3.15 -15.00 37.72
N ARG A 531 -4.13 -15.82 37.29
CA ARG A 531 -5.40 -16.04 38.01
C ARG A 531 -5.19 -16.60 39.42
N THR A 532 -4.09 -17.29 39.70
CA THR A 532 -3.68 -17.78 40.98
C THR A 532 -2.98 -16.75 41.86
N GLY A 533 -2.81 -15.51 41.34
CA GLY A 533 -2.13 -14.42 42.04
C GLY A 533 -0.63 -14.41 41.96
N GLN A 534 0.00 -15.32 41.23
CA GLN A 534 1.46 -15.37 41.01
C GLN A 534 1.92 -14.32 40.02
N ASN A 535 3.06 -13.71 40.27
CA ASN A 535 3.74 -12.85 39.30
C ASN A 535 4.53 -13.71 38.30
N VAL A 536 4.25 -13.56 37.02
CA VAL A 536 4.83 -14.33 35.94
C VAL A 536 5.59 -13.38 34.99
N LYS A 537 6.88 -13.64 34.79
CA LYS A 537 7.64 -13.03 33.72
C LYS A 537 7.45 -13.87 32.45
N LEU A 538 7.08 -13.22 31.35
CA LEU A 538 6.95 -13.89 30.06
C LEU A 538 8.33 -14.25 29.52
N ALA A 539 8.42 -15.41 28.88
CA ALA A 539 9.60 -15.83 28.14
C ALA A 539 9.74 -15.07 26.83
N GLU A 540 10.93 -15.09 26.25
CA GLU A 540 11.19 -14.52 24.95
C GLU A 540 10.32 -15.20 23.87
N PRO A 541 9.69 -14.44 22.96
CA PRO A 541 8.81 -14.98 21.94
C PRO A 541 9.55 -15.87 20.95
N LYS A 542 8.93 -16.97 20.55
CA LYS A 542 9.47 -17.92 19.56
C LYS A 542 8.59 -17.91 18.32
N GLY A 543 9.18 -17.62 17.14
CA GLY A 543 8.52 -17.68 15.85
C GLY A 543 9.00 -18.88 15.03
N GLU A 544 8.14 -19.32 14.13
CA GLU A 544 8.50 -20.31 13.10
C GLU A 544 8.58 -19.54 11.77
N GLU A 545 9.75 -19.47 11.16
CA GLU A 545 9.94 -18.78 9.86
C GLU A 545 8.99 -19.31 8.80
N LEU A 546 8.84 -20.63 8.75
CA LEU A 546 7.99 -21.34 7.80
C LEU A 546 7.25 -22.48 8.51
N PRO A 547 6.05 -22.87 8.03
CA PRO A 547 5.32 -23.98 8.62
C PRO A 547 6.04 -25.31 8.42
N LYS A 548 6.18 -26.11 9.47
CA LYS A 548 6.92 -27.40 9.46
C LYS A 548 6.39 -28.38 8.43
N GLN A 549 5.10 -28.36 8.15
CA GLN A 549 4.45 -29.21 7.15
C GLN A 549 4.30 -28.52 5.77
N GLY A 550 4.99 -27.37 5.57
CA GLY A 550 4.79 -26.50 4.41
C GLY A 550 3.45 -25.74 4.47
N PHE A 551 3.28 -24.79 3.60
CA PHE A 551 2.01 -24.10 3.43
C PHE A 551 0.95 -25.02 2.82
N VAL A 552 -0.33 -24.73 3.08
CA VAL A 552 -1.45 -25.37 2.39
C VAL A 552 -1.31 -25.11 0.88
N LYS A 553 -1.35 -26.17 0.06
CA LYS A 553 -1.03 -26.10 -1.37
C LYS A 553 -2.21 -25.63 -2.22
N GLU A 554 -3.39 -26.18 -1.96
CA GLU A 554 -4.59 -25.85 -2.73
C GLU A 554 -5.36 -24.73 -2.04
N VAL A 555 -5.17 -23.52 -2.56
CA VAL A 555 -5.86 -22.35 -2.06
C VAL A 555 -6.74 -21.80 -3.18
N ALA A 556 -8.04 -21.89 -3.02
CA ALA A 556 -8.99 -21.18 -3.88
C ALA A 556 -8.78 -19.67 -3.70
N GLY A 557 -8.74 -18.92 -4.79
CA GLY A 557 -8.63 -17.46 -4.67
C GLY A 557 -8.36 -16.72 -5.97
N CYS A 558 -7.52 -17.24 -6.86
CA CYS A 558 -7.22 -16.53 -8.10
C CYS A 558 -8.11 -16.97 -9.26
N VAL A 559 -8.80 -16.02 -9.87
CA VAL A 559 -9.54 -16.22 -11.14
C VAL A 559 -8.66 -15.73 -12.27
N LEU A 560 -8.35 -16.63 -13.21
CA LEU A 560 -7.52 -16.32 -14.38
C LEU A 560 -8.33 -15.62 -15.47
N PRO A 561 -7.68 -14.74 -16.27
CA PRO A 561 -8.34 -14.05 -17.38
C PRO A 561 -8.76 -15.03 -18.48
N THR A 562 -9.97 -14.87 -18.99
CA THR A 562 -10.51 -15.65 -20.13
C THR A 562 -10.38 -14.92 -21.45
N TYR A 563 -10.08 -13.62 -21.44
CA TYR A 563 -9.99 -12.74 -22.61
C TYR A 563 -11.29 -12.63 -23.41
N GLU A 564 -12.41 -12.85 -22.75
CA GLU A 564 -13.74 -12.69 -23.33
C GLU A 564 -14.04 -11.22 -23.66
N LYS A 565 -14.78 -10.98 -24.75
CA LYS A 565 -15.29 -9.65 -25.09
C LYS A 565 -16.51 -9.31 -24.23
N ILE A 566 -16.24 -8.93 -22.96
CA ILE A 566 -17.27 -8.54 -22.01
C ILE A 566 -17.55 -7.05 -22.16
N ASP A 567 -18.82 -6.64 -22.10
CA ASP A 567 -19.19 -5.24 -22.06
C ASP A 567 -18.76 -4.60 -20.74
N MET A 568 -18.12 -3.44 -20.84
CA MET A 568 -17.68 -2.63 -19.71
C MET A 568 -18.61 -1.43 -19.42
N ALA A 569 -19.81 -1.43 -20.03
CA ALA A 569 -20.80 -0.41 -19.74
C ALA A 569 -21.16 -0.39 -18.24
N VAL A 570 -21.34 0.80 -17.73
CA VAL A 570 -21.72 1.07 -16.35
C VAL A 570 -23.12 1.66 -16.34
N SER A 571 -23.99 1.14 -15.48
CA SER A 571 -25.35 1.69 -15.33
C SER A 571 -25.30 3.17 -14.93
N PRO A 572 -26.14 4.04 -15.51
CA PRO A 572 -26.26 5.43 -15.07
C PRO A 572 -26.63 5.60 -13.59
N THR A 573 -27.22 4.56 -12.99
CA THR A 573 -27.60 4.54 -11.56
C THR A 573 -26.52 3.96 -10.66
N ASN A 574 -25.37 3.54 -11.22
CA ASN A 574 -24.26 2.99 -10.44
C ASN A 574 -23.65 4.06 -9.53
N GLU A 575 -23.65 3.82 -8.23
CA GLU A 575 -23.13 4.78 -7.26
C GLU A 575 -21.61 4.63 -7.02
N ARG A 576 -21.04 3.47 -7.36
CA ARG A 576 -19.64 3.13 -7.07
C ARG A 576 -18.71 3.42 -8.24
N ILE A 577 -19.19 3.30 -9.45
CA ILE A 577 -18.39 3.42 -10.69
C ILE A 577 -18.97 4.51 -11.60
N GLN A 578 -18.09 5.39 -12.07
CA GLN A 578 -18.41 6.43 -13.04
C GLN A 578 -17.34 6.50 -14.13
N LEU A 579 -17.72 6.34 -15.39
CA LEU A 579 -16.79 6.52 -16.50
C LEU A 579 -16.33 7.98 -16.59
N LEU A 580 -15.02 8.19 -16.81
CA LEU A 580 -14.44 9.52 -16.87
C LEU A 580 -14.66 10.19 -18.22
N SER A 581 -15.02 11.46 -18.19
CA SER A 581 -14.85 12.38 -19.32
C SER A 581 -13.41 12.94 -19.31
N PRO A 582 -12.78 13.14 -20.48
CA PRO A 582 -11.45 13.77 -20.54
C PRO A 582 -11.45 15.16 -19.89
N PHE A 583 -10.40 15.45 -19.12
CA PHE A 583 -10.19 16.81 -18.61
C PHE A 583 -9.83 17.76 -19.75
N LYS A 584 -10.25 19.03 -19.61
CA LYS A 584 -9.96 20.07 -20.59
C LYS A 584 -8.46 20.37 -20.65
N PRO A 585 -7.86 20.54 -21.85
CA PRO A 585 -6.50 21.05 -21.99
C PRO A 585 -6.36 22.46 -21.42
N TRP A 586 -5.12 22.86 -21.13
CA TRP A 586 -4.82 24.27 -20.83
C TRP A 586 -5.14 25.15 -22.05
N ASP A 587 -5.71 26.32 -21.85
CA ASP A 587 -6.18 27.21 -22.91
C ASP A 587 -5.09 28.14 -23.47
N GLY A 588 -3.86 28.01 -23.00
CA GLY A 588 -2.71 28.82 -23.44
C GLY A 588 -2.56 30.16 -22.72
N LYS A 589 -3.40 30.46 -21.73
CA LYS A 589 -3.36 31.74 -20.99
C LYS A 589 -2.81 31.58 -19.58
N ASP A 590 -2.29 32.68 -19.04
CA ASP A 590 -1.95 32.78 -17.63
C ASP A 590 -3.19 32.60 -16.76
N PHE A 591 -3.00 32.05 -15.57
CA PHE A 591 -4.05 32.01 -14.56
C PHE A 591 -4.10 33.36 -13.86
N VAL A 592 -5.22 34.07 -13.96
CA VAL A 592 -5.36 35.43 -13.44
C VAL A 592 -6.44 35.49 -12.39
N ALA A 593 -6.12 36.10 -11.25
CA ALA A 593 -7.05 36.39 -10.15
C ALA A 593 -7.88 35.21 -9.64
N LEU A 594 -7.26 34.02 -9.56
CA LEU A 594 -7.88 32.82 -9.01
C LEU A 594 -8.19 32.99 -7.50
N PRO A 595 -9.36 32.59 -7.01
CA PRO A 595 -9.64 32.54 -5.60
C PRO A 595 -8.80 31.47 -4.89
N LEU A 596 -8.40 31.75 -3.68
CA LEU A 596 -7.82 30.78 -2.77
C LEU A 596 -8.91 29.85 -2.25
N LEU A 597 -8.79 28.52 -2.54
CA LEU A 597 -9.71 27.54 -1.96
C LEU A 597 -9.38 27.28 -0.50
N ILE A 598 -8.10 27.05 -0.19
CA ILE A 598 -7.59 26.86 1.16
C ILE A 598 -6.08 27.17 1.22
N LYS A 599 -5.63 27.69 2.35
CA LYS A 599 -4.24 27.67 2.79
C LYS A 599 -4.14 26.70 3.97
N VAL A 600 -3.47 25.57 3.76
CA VAL A 600 -3.37 24.50 4.76
C VAL A 600 -2.27 24.80 5.75
N LYS A 601 -2.51 24.62 7.03
CA LYS A 601 -1.52 24.76 8.10
C LYS A 601 -0.96 23.43 8.54
N GLY A 602 0.36 23.28 8.50
CA GLY A 602 1.08 22.11 8.99
C GLY A 602 0.84 20.86 8.13
N LYS A 603 0.89 19.70 8.75
CA LYS A 603 0.81 18.39 8.09
C LYS A 603 -0.50 18.20 7.33
N CYS A 604 -0.42 17.97 6.03
CA CYS A 604 -1.56 17.62 5.18
C CYS A 604 -1.26 16.37 4.36
N THR A 605 -1.73 15.24 4.85
CA THR A 605 -1.57 13.94 4.19
C THR A 605 -2.63 13.73 3.12
N THR A 606 -2.45 12.70 2.27
CA THR A 606 -3.50 12.27 1.36
C THR A 606 -4.79 11.83 2.08
N ASP A 607 -4.71 11.45 3.38
CA ASP A 607 -5.87 11.19 4.24
C ASP A 607 -6.61 12.47 4.67
N HIS A 608 -5.93 13.62 4.66
CA HIS A 608 -6.57 14.91 4.90
C HIS A 608 -7.21 15.48 3.63
N ILE A 609 -6.61 15.21 2.45
CA ILE A 609 -7.10 15.72 1.15
C ILE A 609 -8.27 14.87 0.67
N SER A 610 -8.12 13.55 0.65
CA SER A 610 -9.13 12.58 0.21
C SER A 610 -9.23 11.45 1.25
N PRO A 611 -10.02 11.63 2.32
CA PRO A 611 -10.15 10.66 3.41
C PRO A 611 -10.59 9.27 2.97
N GLY A 612 -10.17 8.26 3.74
CA GLY A 612 -10.64 6.88 3.62
C GLY A 612 -11.93 6.61 4.41
N GLY A 613 -12.02 5.45 5.05
CA GLY A 613 -13.18 5.03 5.84
C GLY A 613 -14.46 4.96 4.99
N LYS A 614 -15.51 5.65 5.40
CA LYS A 614 -16.82 5.68 4.70
C LYS A 614 -16.77 6.10 3.22
N TRP A 615 -15.69 6.75 2.79
CA TRP A 615 -15.52 7.24 1.43
C TRP A 615 -14.91 6.22 0.47
N LEU A 616 -14.24 5.19 0.98
CA LEU A 616 -13.54 4.20 0.14
C LEU A 616 -14.44 3.53 -0.92
N PRO A 617 -15.71 3.22 -0.65
CA PRO A 617 -16.58 2.61 -1.64
C PRO A 617 -16.83 3.47 -2.89
N TYR A 618 -16.61 4.78 -2.82
CA TYR A 618 -16.86 5.72 -3.92
C TYR A 618 -15.62 6.01 -4.79
N ARG A 619 -14.50 5.30 -4.56
CA ARG A 619 -13.25 5.50 -5.29
C ARG A 619 -13.34 5.29 -6.81
N GLY A 620 -14.32 4.58 -7.30
CA GLY A 620 -14.62 4.44 -8.73
C GLY A 620 -15.52 5.54 -9.30
N ASN A 621 -16.04 6.46 -8.46
CA ASN A 621 -16.96 7.53 -8.86
C ASN A 621 -16.40 8.89 -8.46
N ILE A 622 -15.81 9.60 -9.44
CA ILE A 622 -15.08 10.85 -9.16
C ILE A 622 -16.00 11.95 -8.64
N ASP A 623 -17.25 12.00 -9.06
CA ASP A 623 -18.20 13.01 -8.59
C ASP A 623 -18.51 12.80 -7.10
N ARG A 624 -18.91 11.58 -6.73
CA ARG A 624 -19.24 11.22 -5.34
C ARG A 624 -18.05 11.36 -4.38
N ILE A 625 -16.86 10.88 -4.77
CA ILE A 625 -15.69 10.95 -3.90
C ILE A 625 -15.22 12.39 -3.68
N SER A 626 -15.45 13.29 -4.66
CA SER A 626 -15.05 14.70 -4.55
C SER A 626 -15.79 15.48 -3.45
N ASP A 627 -16.86 14.91 -2.87
CA ASP A 627 -17.54 15.52 -1.72
C ASP A 627 -16.72 15.50 -0.43
N ASN A 628 -15.61 14.73 -0.38
CA ASN A 628 -14.71 14.66 0.76
C ASN A 628 -13.46 15.57 0.60
N LEU A 629 -13.33 16.30 -0.50
CA LEU A 629 -12.14 17.12 -0.78
C LEU A 629 -11.75 17.97 0.43
N LEU A 630 -10.53 17.75 0.94
CA LEU A 630 -9.92 18.47 2.06
C LEU A 630 -10.77 18.51 3.36
N GLU A 631 -11.66 17.50 3.55
CA GLU A 631 -12.53 17.38 4.73
C GLU A 631 -11.74 17.50 6.05
N ARG A 632 -10.47 17.07 6.05
CA ARG A 632 -9.59 17.07 7.24
C ARG A 632 -8.44 18.08 7.15
N GLY A 633 -8.33 18.85 6.06
CA GLY A 633 -7.33 19.91 5.90
C GLY A 633 -7.57 21.05 6.87
N ILE A 634 -6.56 21.40 7.67
CA ILE A 634 -6.67 22.51 8.64
C ILE A 634 -6.44 23.83 7.92
N ASN A 635 -7.41 24.71 7.94
CA ASN A 635 -7.29 26.06 7.38
C ASN A 635 -6.38 26.92 8.25
N ALA A 636 -5.35 27.52 7.66
CA ALA A 636 -4.35 28.34 8.36
C ALA A 636 -4.94 29.61 9.01
N PHE A 637 -6.06 30.12 8.49
CA PHE A 637 -6.63 31.39 8.94
C PHE A 637 -7.55 31.24 10.15
N ASN A 638 -8.32 30.17 10.21
CA ASN A 638 -9.28 29.94 11.29
C ASN A 638 -8.95 28.76 12.19
N GLY A 639 -7.92 27.96 11.86
CA GLY A 639 -7.49 26.78 12.62
C GLY A 639 -8.48 25.60 12.59
N GLN A 640 -9.53 25.65 11.75
CA GLN A 640 -10.56 24.61 11.68
C GLN A 640 -10.29 23.66 10.50
N ALA A 641 -10.55 22.38 10.71
CA ALA A 641 -10.53 21.39 9.64
C ALA A 641 -11.78 21.51 8.77
N GLY A 642 -11.62 21.38 7.46
CA GLY A 642 -12.72 21.31 6.50
C GLY A 642 -13.62 22.53 6.46
N LYS A 643 -13.13 23.74 6.78
CA LYS A 643 -13.89 24.99 6.76
C LYS A 643 -13.12 26.11 6.07
N VAL A 644 -13.62 26.57 4.92
CA VAL A 644 -12.94 27.56 4.07
C VAL A 644 -13.87 28.68 3.66
N TRP A 645 -13.27 29.84 3.34
CA TRP A 645 -13.98 31.01 2.88
C TRP A 645 -14.30 30.90 1.38
N ASN A 646 -15.56 31.17 1.02
CA ASN A 646 -15.97 31.34 -0.37
C ASN A 646 -16.00 32.85 -0.71
N THR A 647 -15.07 33.27 -1.58
CA THR A 647 -14.89 34.67 -1.95
C THR A 647 -16.09 35.24 -2.75
N GLU A 648 -16.87 34.39 -3.42
CA GLU A 648 -18.02 34.80 -4.21
C GLU A 648 -19.28 34.95 -3.34
N THR A 649 -19.55 33.94 -2.48
CA THR A 649 -20.73 33.98 -1.60
C THR A 649 -20.50 34.73 -0.30
N LYS A 650 -19.24 35.11 0.01
CA LYS A 650 -18.80 35.75 1.26
C LYS A 650 -19.22 34.98 2.52
N ALA A 651 -19.08 33.64 2.48
CA ALA A 651 -19.47 32.75 3.55
C ALA A 651 -18.46 31.58 3.70
N TYR A 652 -18.41 31.02 4.89
CA TYR A 652 -17.66 29.79 5.14
C TYR A 652 -18.50 28.54 4.83
N ASP A 653 -17.88 27.56 4.13
CA ASP A 653 -18.48 26.24 3.91
C ASP A 653 -17.34 25.19 3.82
N THR A 654 -17.68 23.93 3.53
CA THR A 654 -16.70 22.88 3.31
C THR A 654 -15.91 23.12 2.00
N PRO A 655 -14.62 22.71 1.93
CA PRO A 655 -13.82 22.88 0.72
C PRO A 655 -14.47 22.29 -0.53
N ALA A 656 -15.07 21.09 -0.40
CA ALA A 656 -15.78 20.44 -1.50
C ALA A 656 -16.95 21.28 -2.04
N LYS A 657 -17.77 21.85 -1.17
CA LYS A 657 -18.90 22.70 -1.58
C LYS A 657 -18.42 23.99 -2.22
N VAL A 658 -17.39 24.62 -1.64
CA VAL A 658 -16.81 25.86 -2.21
C VAL A 658 -16.21 25.58 -3.58
N ALA A 659 -15.45 24.50 -3.74
CA ALA A 659 -14.87 24.11 -5.02
C ALA A 659 -15.94 23.76 -6.06
N ARG A 660 -17.02 23.04 -5.66
CA ARG A 660 -18.18 22.80 -6.55
C ARG A 660 -18.88 24.09 -6.96
N TYR A 661 -19.03 25.05 -6.04
CA TYR A 661 -19.58 26.36 -6.36
C TYR A 661 -18.73 27.04 -7.43
N TYR A 662 -17.40 27.10 -7.25
CA TYR A 662 -16.49 27.70 -8.24
C TYR A 662 -16.56 27.00 -9.59
N LYS A 663 -16.51 25.67 -9.61
CA LYS A 663 -16.65 24.87 -10.84
C LYS A 663 -17.95 25.19 -11.60
N ASN A 664 -19.08 25.23 -10.91
CA ASN A 664 -20.38 25.50 -11.51
C ASN A 664 -20.49 26.93 -12.09
N HIS A 665 -19.66 27.86 -11.61
CA HIS A 665 -19.55 29.22 -12.10
C HIS A 665 -18.33 29.43 -13.02
N HIS A 666 -17.67 28.33 -13.45
CA HIS A 666 -16.50 28.35 -14.33
C HIS A 666 -15.31 29.16 -13.75
N VAL A 667 -15.15 29.16 -12.46
CA VAL A 667 -14.04 29.79 -11.74
C VAL A 667 -13.07 28.72 -11.31
N ALA A 668 -11.82 28.77 -11.80
CA ALA A 668 -10.76 27.92 -11.31
C ALA A 668 -10.23 28.44 -9.95
N SER A 669 -9.59 27.57 -9.16
CA SER A 669 -9.10 27.94 -7.81
C SER A 669 -7.67 27.43 -7.54
N VAL A 670 -7.10 27.89 -6.42
CA VAL A 670 -5.75 27.53 -5.96
C VAL A 670 -5.82 26.89 -4.57
N ILE A 671 -5.02 25.82 -4.38
CA ILE A 671 -4.73 25.27 -3.07
C ILE A 671 -3.30 25.68 -2.67
N VAL A 672 -3.13 26.15 -1.44
CA VAL A 672 -1.82 26.45 -0.85
C VAL A 672 -1.52 25.45 0.25
N GLY A 673 -0.43 24.68 0.08
CA GLY A 673 0.03 23.66 0.99
C GLY A 673 1.20 24.12 1.87
N ASP A 674 1.37 23.48 3.02
CA ASP A 674 2.55 23.61 3.87
C ASP A 674 3.62 22.57 3.49
N ASP A 675 4.50 22.19 4.41
CA ASP A 675 5.57 21.23 4.17
C ASP A 675 5.05 19.81 3.88
N ASN A 676 5.72 19.14 2.91
CA ASN A 676 5.46 17.75 2.52
C ASN A 676 3.96 17.49 2.21
N TYR A 677 3.33 18.45 1.52
CA TYR A 677 1.92 18.36 1.17
C TYR A 677 1.62 17.08 0.37
N GLY A 678 0.61 16.32 0.80
CA GLY A 678 0.20 15.07 0.17
C GLY A 678 1.02 13.83 0.58
N GLU A 679 1.73 13.86 1.72
CA GLU A 679 2.42 12.68 2.23
C GLU A 679 1.43 11.51 2.53
N GLY A 680 1.95 10.30 2.65
CA GLY A 680 1.18 9.12 3.06
C GLY A 680 0.81 8.21 1.89
N SER A 681 -0.46 7.84 1.77
CA SER A 681 -0.94 6.83 0.81
C SER A 681 -0.84 7.30 -0.66
N SER A 682 -0.63 6.35 -1.59
CA SER A 682 -0.54 6.61 -3.04
C SER A 682 -1.90 7.00 -3.68
N ARG A 683 -2.71 7.79 -2.99
CA ARG A 683 -4.06 8.16 -3.43
C ARG A 683 -4.04 9.15 -4.58
N GLU A 684 -4.25 8.65 -5.78
CA GLU A 684 -4.44 9.50 -6.97
C GLU A 684 -5.64 10.46 -6.81
N HIS A 685 -6.69 10.02 -6.10
CA HIS A 685 -7.88 10.83 -5.82
C HIS A 685 -7.56 12.16 -5.15
N ALA A 686 -6.51 12.22 -4.31
CA ALA A 686 -6.03 13.47 -3.73
C ALA A 686 -5.56 14.51 -4.77
N ALA A 687 -5.31 14.09 -6.02
CA ALA A 687 -5.04 14.96 -7.16
C ALA A 687 -6.22 15.01 -8.15
N MET A 688 -6.96 13.92 -8.32
CA MET A 688 -8.10 13.88 -9.25
C MET A 688 -9.30 14.69 -8.76
N GLU A 689 -9.60 14.66 -7.47
CA GLU A 689 -10.72 15.41 -6.88
C GLU A 689 -10.54 16.91 -7.05
N PRO A 690 -9.39 17.51 -6.65
CA PRO A 690 -9.18 18.93 -6.93
C PRO A 690 -9.23 19.22 -8.44
N ARG A 691 -8.64 18.37 -9.30
CA ARG A 691 -8.72 18.55 -10.75
C ARG A 691 -10.15 18.47 -11.28
N TYR A 692 -10.93 17.51 -10.81
CA TYR A 692 -12.35 17.40 -11.15
C TYR A 692 -13.16 18.62 -10.72
N LEU A 693 -12.78 19.25 -9.62
CA LEU A 693 -13.42 20.46 -9.08
C LEU A 693 -12.77 21.78 -9.57
N ASP A 694 -12.05 21.72 -10.70
CA ASP A 694 -11.40 22.85 -11.38
C ASP A 694 -10.36 23.60 -10.52
N VAL A 695 -9.67 22.92 -9.61
CA VAL A 695 -8.43 23.43 -9.00
C VAL A 695 -7.35 23.42 -10.09
N ALA A 696 -6.81 24.58 -10.44
CA ALA A 696 -5.80 24.74 -11.48
C ALA A 696 -4.36 24.59 -10.96
N VAL A 697 -4.13 25.02 -9.72
CA VAL A 697 -2.79 25.15 -9.13
C VAL A 697 -2.78 24.59 -7.71
N VAL A 698 -1.72 23.86 -7.40
CA VAL A 698 -1.30 23.54 -6.03
C VAL A 698 0.08 24.16 -5.82
N LEU A 699 0.17 25.11 -4.90
CA LEU A 699 1.41 25.78 -4.49
C LEU A 699 1.74 25.39 -3.05
N ALA A 700 2.89 24.76 -2.79
CA ALA A 700 3.25 24.27 -1.46
C ALA A 700 4.70 24.63 -1.08
N LYS A 701 5.05 24.59 0.21
CA LYS A 701 6.45 24.71 0.63
C LYS A 701 7.28 23.52 0.09
N SER A 702 6.73 22.32 0.15
CA SER A 702 7.24 21.12 -0.48
C SER A 702 6.14 20.10 -0.77
N LEU A 703 6.35 19.19 -1.71
CA LEU A 703 5.39 18.18 -2.15
C LEU A 703 5.93 16.77 -1.88
N ALA A 704 5.06 15.87 -1.44
CA ALA A 704 5.39 14.46 -1.34
C ALA A 704 5.49 13.84 -2.74
N ARG A 705 6.45 12.93 -2.95
CA ARG A 705 6.80 12.37 -4.26
C ARG A 705 5.61 11.85 -5.08
N ILE A 706 4.84 10.92 -4.49
CA ILE A 706 3.70 10.30 -5.20
C ILE A 706 2.64 11.33 -5.52
N HIS A 707 2.38 12.25 -4.58
CA HIS A 707 1.36 13.28 -4.77
C HIS A 707 1.76 14.27 -5.86
N GLU A 708 3.03 14.68 -5.91
CA GLU A 708 3.56 15.53 -6.98
C GLU A 708 3.39 14.87 -8.36
N SER A 709 3.75 13.58 -8.49
CA SER A 709 3.52 12.81 -9.72
C SER A 709 2.04 12.77 -10.09
N ASN A 710 1.16 12.52 -9.11
CA ASN A 710 -0.28 12.48 -9.34
C ASN A 710 -0.84 13.84 -9.80
N LEU A 711 -0.41 14.96 -9.19
CA LEU A 711 -0.81 16.31 -9.62
C LEU A 711 -0.42 16.56 -11.07
N LYS A 712 0.83 16.27 -11.45
CA LYS A 712 1.32 16.42 -12.82
C LYS A 712 0.54 15.55 -13.81
N LYS A 713 0.30 14.30 -13.46
CA LYS A 713 -0.45 13.32 -14.28
C LYS A 713 -1.93 13.69 -14.43
N GLN A 714 -2.50 14.38 -13.46
CA GLN A 714 -3.89 14.87 -13.54
C GLN A 714 -4.01 16.26 -14.17
N GLY A 715 -2.90 16.88 -14.57
CA GLY A 715 -2.91 18.17 -15.25
C GLY A 715 -3.13 19.36 -14.32
N ILE A 716 -2.82 19.24 -13.02
CA ILE A 716 -2.74 20.36 -12.08
C ILE A 716 -1.33 20.93 -12.13
N LEU A 717 -1.20 22.26 -12.14
CA LEU A 717 0.09 22.92 -12.04
C LEU A 717 0.62 22.81 -10.61
N ALA A 718 1.60 21.93 -10.41
CA ALA A 718 2.24 21.66 -9.12
C ALA A 718 3.47 22.57 -8.95
N LEU A 719 3.42 23.48 -8.00
CA LEU A 719 4.44 24.49 -7.74
C LEU A 719 4.95 24.42 -6.30
N THR A 720 6.17 24.85 -6.10
CA THR A 720 6.74 25.08 -4.76
C THR A 720 7.24 26.50 -4.64
N PHE A 721 7.12 27.08 -3.45
CA PHE A 721 7.69 28.40 -3.17
C PHE A 721 9.19 28.41 -3.45
N ALA A 722 9.69 29.45 -4.10
CA ALA A 722 11.12 29.65 -4.26
C ALA A 722 11.78 30.02 -2.92
N ASP A 723 11.10 30.85 -2.13
CA ASP A 723 11.38 31.11 -0.71
C ASP A 723 10.18 30.61 0.12
N PRO A 724 10.36 29.64 1.02
CA PRO A 724 9.30 29.15 1.89
C PRO A 724 8.61 30.24 2.75
N ALA A 725 9.28 31.35 3.02
CA ALA A 725 8.72 32.47 3.77
C ALA A 725 7.58 33.19 3.01
N ASP A 726 7.56 33.10 1.68
CA ASP A 726 6.49 33.69 0.86
C ASP A 726 5.10 33.05 1.14
N TYR A 727 5.07 31.87 1.74
CA TYR A 727 3.84 31.25 2.23
C TYR A 727 3.09 32.21 3.18
N ASP A 728 3.78 32.93 4.05
CA ASP A 728 3.15 33.80 5.06
C ASP A 728 2.54 35.06 4.45
N LYS A 729 2.94 35.48 3.26
CA LYS A 729 2.37 36.62 2.53
C LYS A 729 0.91 36.41 2.10
N ILE A 730 0.50 35.15 1.88
CA ILE A 730 -0.84 34.83 1.35
C ILE A 730 -1.90 35.00 2.44
N ARG A 731 -2.92 35.82 2.17
CA ARG A 731 -4.08 36.12 3.04
C ARG A 731 -5.34 35.38 2.55
N GLU A 732 -6.35 35.20 3.42
CA GLU A 732 -7.53 34.35 3.16
C GLU A 732 -8.35 34.79 1.94
N LYS A 733 -8.43 36.08 1.68
CA LYS A 733 -9.26 36.67 0.62
C LYS A 733 -8.48 37.05 -0.63
N ASP A 734 -7.20 36.72 -0.71
CA ASP A 734 -6.36 37.04 -1.84
C ASP A 734 -6.86 36.41 -3.13
N ARG A 735 -6.61 37.13 -4.23
CA ARG A 735 -6.66 36.58 -5.59
C ARG A 735 -5.24 36.30 -6.04
N ILE A 736 -5.02 35.09 -6.57
CA ILE A 736 -3.72 34.60 -6.93
C ILE A 736 -3.63 34.48 -8.44
N SER A 737 -2.63 35.15 -9.03
CA SER A 737 -2.29 34.99 -10.46
C SER A 737 -1.00 34.23 -10.61
N VAL A 738 -0.92 33.35 -11.62
CA VAL A 738 0.30 32.67 -12.04
C VAL A 738 0.63 33.14 -13.45
N LEU A 739 1.73 33.88 -13.57
CA LEU A 739 2.09 34.63 -14.77
C LEU A 739 3.29 34.01 -15.48
N GLY A 740 3.36 34.18 -16.81
CA GLY A 740 4.45 33.70 -17.66
C GLY A 740 4.29 32.24 -18.07
N LEU A 741 3.09 31.65 -18.01
CA LEU A 741 2.84 30.26 -18.31
C LEU A 741 3.04 29.88 -19.78
N SER A 742 2.93 30.84 -20.71
CA SER A 742 3.26 30.62 -22.13
C SER A 742 4.74 30.25 -22.34
N GLU A 743 5.62 30.77 -21.47
CA GLU A 743 7.06 30.56 -21.51
C GLU A 743 7.57 29.51 -20.52
N ILE A 744 6.67 28.80 -19.82
CA ILE A 744 7.05 27.78 -18.83
C ILE A 744 7.92 26.70 -19.48
N ALA A 745 9.09 26.46 -18.92
CA ALA A 745 10.08 25.51 -19.42
C ALA A 745 10.82 24.85 -18.24
N PRO A 746 11.45 23.67 -18.43
CA PRO A 746 12.23 23.02 -17.39
C PRO A 746 13.25 23.98 -16.75
N ASN A 747 13.35 23.93 -15.41
CA ASN A 747 14.25 24.75 -14.58
C ASN A 747 13.99 26.27 -14.61
N LYS A 748 12.92 26.75 -15.22
CA LYS A 748 12.46 28.14 -15.09
C LYS A 748 11.50 28.29 -13.91
N THR A 749 11.53 29.44 -13.26
CA THR A 749 10.51 29.84 -12.27
C THR A 749 9.29 30.45 -12.97
N VAL A 750 8.16 30.48 -12.26
CA VAL A 750 6.97 31.25 -12.65
C VAL A 750 6.70 32.31 -11.61
N VAL A 751 6.06 33.41 -12.02
CA VAL A 751 5.74 34.53 -11.12
C VAL A 751 4.36 34.33 -10.52
N ILE A 752 4.26 34.40 -9.20
CA ILE A 752 3.00 34.49 -8.46
C ILE A 752 2.75 35.93 -8.13
N GLU A 753 1.57 36.46 -8.49
CA GLU A 753 1.10 37.76 -8.11
C GLU A 753 -0.11 37.61 -7.17
N LEU A 754 -0.02 38.13 -5.96
CA LEU A 754 -1.13 38.26 -5.04
C LEU A 754 -1.81 39.61 -5.29
N THR A 755 -3.14 39.62 -5.28
CA THR A 755 -3.95 40.85 -5.20
C THR A 755 -4.74 40.75 -3.90
N HIS A 756 -4.45 41.61 -2.93
CA HIS A 756 -5.08 41.64 -1.62
C HIS A 756 -6.47 42.32 -1.68
N GLU A 757 -7.26 42.16 -0.63
CA GLU A 757 -8.60 42.74 -0.54
C GLU A 757 -8.60 44.30 -0.64
N ASP A 758 -7.50 44.93 -0.23
CA ASP A 758 -7.28 46.39 -0.32
C ASP A 758 -6.80 46.85 -1.71
N GLY A 759 -6.64 45.91 -2.66
CA GLY A 759 -6.14 46.18 -4.01
C GLY A 759 -4.60 46.25 -4.14
N SER A 760 -3.86 46.16 -3.03
CA SER A 760 -2.39 46.09 -3.07
C SER A 760 -1.92 44.78 -3.70
N LYS A 761 -0.75 44.82 -4.32
CA LYS A 761 -0.18 43.68 -5.02
C LYS A 761 1.20 43.33 -4.48
N GLU A 762 1.44 42.04 -4.31
CA GLU A 762 2.75 41.48 -4.00
C GLU A 762 3.15 40.42 -5.04
N ARG A 763 4.44 40.30 -5.33
CA ARG A 763 4.97 39.29 -6.26
C ARG A 763 6.09 38.48 -5.60
N PHE A 764 6.15 37.21 -5.97
CA PHE A 764 7.26 36.31 -5.64
C PHE A 764 7.38 35.20 -6.69
N GLU A 765 8.48 34.44 -6.64
CA GLU A 765 8.73 33.36 -7.57
C GLU A 765 8.31 32.00 -7.00
N ALA A 766 7.81 31.13 -7.87
CA ALA A 766 7.56 29.72 -7.57
C ALA A 766 8.37 28.83 -8.52
N ARG A 767 8.83 27.72 -8.00
CA ARG A 767 9.57 26.67 -8.74
C ARG A 767 8.65 25.53 -9.12
N HIS A 768 9.08 24.76 -10.08
CA HIS A 768 8.46 23.50 -10.46
C HIS A 768 9.52 22.48 -10.89
N SER A 769 9.16 21.21 -10.86
CA SER A 769 10.03 20.10 -11.24
C SER A 769 9.60 19.42 -12.55
N TYR A 770 8.83 20.10 -13.39
CA TYR A 770 8.40 19.59 -14.69
C TYR A 770 9.58 19.49 -15.66
N ASN A 771 9.71 18.31 -16.31
CA ASN A 771 10.49 18.21 -17.53
C ASN A 771 9.64 18.59 -18.77
N ALA A 772 10.22 18.60 -19.96
CA ALA A 772 9.52 18.99 -21.20
C ALA A 772 8.32 18.10 -21.52
N LYS A 773 8.41 16.79 -21.24
CA LYS A 773 7.36 15.80 -21.45
C LYS A 773 6.18 16.02 -20.49
N GLN A 774 6.48 16.26 -19.22
CA GLN A 774 5.49 16.54 -18.20
C GLN A 774 4.76 17.88 -18.45
N LEU A 775 5.45 18.90 -18.96
CA LEU A 775 4.80 20.14 -19.41
C LEU A 775 3.84 19.88 -20.57
N ALA A 776 4.18 18.99 -21.50
CA ALA A 776 3.27 18.58 -22.56
C ALA A 776 2.03 17.87 -22.00
N TRP A 777 2.16 17.02 -20.97
CA TRP A 777 1.01 16.41 -20.28
C TRP A 777 0.11 17.46 -19.63
N TRP A 778 0.70 18.38 -18.90
CA TRP A 778 -0.04 19.47 -18.25
C TRP A 778 -0.82 20.31 -19.27
N ARG A 779 -0.17 20.70 -20.39
CA ARG A 779 -0.84 21.44 -21.47
C ARG A 779 -1.99 20.65 -22.11
N ALA A 780 -1.85 19.34 -22.24
CA ALA A 780 -2.88 18.46 -22.79
C ALA A 780 -4.01 18.12 -21.80
N GLY A 781 -3.92 18.57 -20.52
CA GLY A 781 -4.87 18.29 -19.45
C GLY A 781 -4.62 16.98 -18.72
N ARG A 782 -3.91 16.00 -19.31
CA ARG A 782 -3.38 14.78 -18.70
C ARG A 782 -2.65 13.88 -19.74
N PRO A 783 -1.84 12.87 -19.32
CA PRO A 783 -1.09 11.98 -20.23
C PRO A 783 -1.96 11.21 -21.23
N SER A 784 -3.11 10.68 -20.81
CA SER A 784 -3.99 9.91 -21.71
C SER A 784 -4.53 10.74 -22.88
N THR A 785 -4.75 12.03 -22.70
CA THR A 785 -5.10 12.96 -23.79
C THR A 785 -3.89 13.19 -24.70
N GLY A 786 -2.70 13.35 -24.12
CA GLY A 786 -1.44 13.44 -24.86
C GLY A 786 -1.13 12.17 -25.67
N TRP A 787 -1.51 10.99 -25.16
CA TRP A 787 -1.34 9.71 -25.85
C TRP A 787 -2.20 9.60 -27.12
N LEU A 788 -3.45 10.07 -27.07
CA LEU A 788 -4.31 10.16 -28.25
C LEU A 788 -3.72 11.08 -29.32
N LEU A 789 -3.01 12.14 -28.88
CA LEU A 789 -2.27 13.05 -29.78
C LEU A 789 -1.01 12.37 -30.35
N ARG A 790 -0.27 11.60 -29.56
CA ARG A 790 0.92 10.84 -30.02
C ARG A 790 0.60 9.76 -31.03
N LYS A 791 -0.53 9.08 -30.90
CA LYS A 791 -0.99 8.07 -31.88
C LYS A 791 -1.12 8.66 -33.30
N ARG A 792 -1.24 9.99 -33.40
CA ARG A 792 -1.21 10.73 -34.67
C ARG A 792 0.21 11.14 -35.14
N LEU A 793 1.23 11.04 -34.26
CA LEU A 793 2.55 11.62 -34.50
C LEU A 793 3.73 10.63 -34.45
N SER A 794 3.54 9.37 -34.03
CA SER A 794 4.65 8.42 -33.87
C SER A 794 4.53 7.21 -34.77
N SER A 795 5.66 6.86 -35.41
CA SER A 795 5.94 5.54 -36.00
C SER A 795 5.81 4.45 -34.93
N PRO A 796 5.50 3.19 -35.30
CA PRO A 796 5.27 2.12 -34.33
C PRO A 796 6.51 1.89 -33.48
N ALA A 797 6.31 1.79 -32.16
CA ALA A 797 7.32 1.33 -31.25
C ALA A 797 7.88 -0.04 -31.72
N PRO A 798 9.18 -0.32 -31.51
CA PRO A 798 9.76 -1.60 -31.89
C PRO A 798 8.90 -2.73 -31.27
N ALA A 799 8.46 -3.63 -32.12
CA ALA A 799 7.59 -4.74 -31.75
C ALA A 799 8.23 -5.53 -30.60
N ARG A 800 7.50 -5.66 -29.52
CA ARG A 800 7.87 -6.65 -28.49
C ARG A 800 7.96 -8.03 -29.16
N PRO A 801 8.85 -8.92 -28.72
CA PRO A 801 8.76 -10.31 -29.14
C PRO A 801 7.32 -10.78 -28.89
N ASN A 802 6.66 -11.19 -29.97
CA ASN A 802 5.27 -11.62 -29.92
C ASN A 802 5.24 -12.91 -29.08
N TRP A 803 4.55 -12.91 -27.96
CA TRP A 803 4.42 -14.09 -27.10
C TRP A 803 3.87 -15.32 -27.85
N LYS A 804 3.25 -15.14 -29.02
CA LYS A 804 2.84 -16.25 -29.91
C LYS A 804 4.05 -16.90 -30.60
N ASP A 805 5.10 -16.17 -30.89
CA ASP A 805 6.29 -16.69 -31.59
C ASP A 805 7.16 -17.53 -30.66
N LEU A 806 7.09 -17.31 -29.34
CA LEU A 806 7.74 -18.16 -28.33
C LEU A 806 7.01 -19.52 -28.17
N ARG A 807 5.72 -19.63 -28.44
CA ARG A 807 4.98 -20.90 -28.39
C ARG A 807 5.26 -21.82 -29.59
N GLN A 808 5.73 -21.31 -30.71
CA GLN A 808 5.98 -22.09 -31.91
C GLN A 808 7.36 -22.75 -31.95
N LYS A 809 8.26 -22.48 -31.02
CA LYS A 809 9.61 -23.02 -30.97
C LYS A 809 9.87 -24.05 -29.86
N SER A 810 8.86 -24.50 -29.14
CA SER A 810 8.97 -25.66 -28.25
C SER A 810 8.65 -26.93 -29.03
N PRO A 811 9.43 -28.02 -28.90
CA PRO A 811 9.14 -29.29 -29.54
C PRO A 811 7.81 -29.84 -29.02
N ALA A 812 6.98 -30.34 -29.91
CA ALA A 812 5.65 -30.85 -29.68
C ALA A 812 5.52 -31.72 -28.42
N ALA A 813 4.92 -31.18 -27.37
CA ALA A 813 4.32 -31.98 -26.32
C ALA A 813 2.91 -32.39 -26.81
N GLN A 814 2.75 -33.67 -27.07
CA GLN A 814 1.48 -34.28 -27.46
C GLN A 814 0.41 -33.95 -26.45
N ARG A 815 -0.68 -33.33 -26.92
CA ARG A 815 -1.94 -33.19 -26.19
C ARG A 815 -2.43 -34.55 -25.73
N ARG A 816 -2.25 -34.88 -24.46
CA ARG A 816 -3.10 -35.87 -23.79
C ARG A 816 -4.22 -35.08 -23.11
N SER A 817 -5.45 -35.37 -23.53
CA SER A 817 -6.67 -34.95 -22.93
C SER A 817 -6.70 -35.36 -21.46
N VAL A 818 -6.70 -34.40 -20.55
CA VAL A 818 -6.98 -34.61 -19.12
C VAL A 818 -8.53 -34.66 -18.99
N PRO A 819 -9.11 -35.67 -18.32
CA PRO A 819 -10.54 -35.72 -18.05
C PRO A 819 -10.89 -34.54 -17.10
N ALA A 820 -12.06 -33.96 -17.39
CA ALA A 820 -12.67 -32.99 -16.53
C ALA A 820 -12.96 -33.62 -15.16
N ALA A 821 -12.16 -33.30 -14.15
CA ALA A 821 -12.41 -33.64 -12.77
C ALA A 821 -12.69 -32.36 -12.00
N VAL A 822 -13.97 -32.19 -11.73
CA VAL A 822 -14.59 -31.55 -10.56
C VAL A 822 -13.93 -30.24 -10.10
N VAL A 823 -14.36 -29.15 -10.71
CA VAL A 823 -14.37 -27.84 -10.09
C VAL A 823 -15.46 -27.88 -9.00
N GLN A 824 -15.12 -28.19 -7.77
CA GLN A 824 -15.95 -27.81 -6.64
C GLN A 824 -15.77 -26.31 -6.41
N SER A 825 -16.62 -25.55 -7.08
CA SER A 825 -16.92 -24.16 -6.74
C SER A 825 -17.41 -24.12 -5.29
N PHE A 826 -16.82 -23.23 -4.47
CA PHE A 826 -17.58 -22.70 -3.35
C PHE A 826 -18.87 -22.11 -3.93
N PRO A 827 -20.04 -22.43 -3.39
CA PRO A 827 -21.28 -21.98 -4.00
C PRO A 827 -21.37 -20.45 -3.88
N CYS A 828 -21.36 -19.76 -5.01
CA CYS A 828 -22.18 -18.59 -5.16
C CYS A 828 -23.63 -19.07 -4.95
N PHE A 829 -24.19 -18.83 -3.78
CA PHE A 829 -25.61 -19.05 -3.55
C PHE A 829 -26.39 -18.01 -4.36
N LEU A 830 -26.75 -18.36 -5.57
CA LEU A 830 -27.91 -17.87 -6.27
C LEU A 830 -28.83 -19.09 -6.46
N ASP A 831 -29.66 -19.34 -5.47
CA ASP A 831 -30.87 -20.15 -5.68
C ASP A 831 -32.04 -19.19 -5.86
N ASP A 832 -32.66 -19.31 -7.05
CA ASP A 832 -33.94 -18.74 -7.40
C ASP A 832 -35.01 -19.32 -6.47
N GLY A 833 -35.50 -18.49 -5.55
CA GLY A 833 -36.65 -18.79 -4.70
C GLY A 833 -37.52 -17.56 -4.59
N GLY A 834 -38.52 -17.46 -5.51
CA GLY A 834 -39.51 -16.41 -5.48
C GLY A 834 -40.21 -16.31 -4.13
N PHE A 835 -40.24 -15.08 -3.57
CA PHE A 835 -41.22 -14.69 -2.54
C PHE A 835 -41.94 -13.43 -3.00
N SER A 836 -43.25 -13.61 -3.08
CA SER A 836 -44.28 -12.60 -3.31
C SER A 836 -44.33 -11.58 -2.20
N ASP A 837 -44.57 -10.36 -2.59
CA ASP A 837 -45.20 -9.20 -2.00
C ASP A 837 -45.79 -9.35 -0.58
N GLY A 838 -45.44 -8.40 0.31
CA GLY A 838 -46.13 -8.24 1.58
C GLY A 838 -45.46 -7.31 2.59
N SER A 839 -45.82 -6.02 2.51
CA SER A 839 -45.90 -5.05 3.61
C SER A 839 -44.61 -4.62 4.35
N LEU A 840 -44.05 -3.50 3.95
CA LEU A 840 -43.40 -2.48 4.79
C LEU A 840 -44.39 -1.84 5.75
N LYS A 841 -44.07 -1.85 7.08
CA LYS A 841 -44.22 -0.70 7.99
C LYS A 841 -43.52 -0.94 9.30
N ALA A 842 -42.70 0.08 9.65
CA ALA A 842 -42.22 0.48 10.99
C ALA A 842 -41.28 -0.46 11.78
N LEU A 843 -40.01 -0.17 11.80
CA LEU A 843 -39.28 0.49 12.90
C LEU A 843 -37.88 0.83 12.43
#